data_d0da31bd20f836007d5f59a7a6545b6c
#
_entry.id   d0da31bd20f836007d5f59a7a6545b6c
#
_cell.length_a   1.000
_cell.length_b   1.000
_cell.length_c   1.000
_cell.angle_alpha   90.00
_cell.angle_beta   90.00
_cell.angle_gamma   90.00
#
_symmetry.space_group_name_H-M   'P 1'
#
loop_
_entity.id
_entity.type
_entity.pdbx_description
1 polymer ?
#
loop_
_entity_poly.entity_id
_entity_poly.type
_entity_poly.pdbx_seq_one_letter_code
_entity_poly.pdbx_strand_id
1 'polypeptide(L)'
;MKKRLFNTKKKLVILSVVALSMGMTSCADWLEMPSYTSADSETVFKNEEAAELFVTGCYRGIIPTELVYQLMAGETVTHSSEDGTTNNGKYNICNWFYDSTSPYTVTTLYNEEYSAIEATNIAIKNLNLMPETTKRNSLLGEALALRAFAYLNLISIYGDVPANWEPLEDMDPDAESTFYPKRTSRDVIYDRIVSDLQTAANYMPWFEESGFATTERLTKQSTLALLARVALYAGGYSLRWNLETNDPATLKVSRRSDEARVRELYQIADKACSDIIEHGQNSLVQAEGGMSGFQNLWYNYCQRKFTSLNKEILFSLAQYGATTNSKFGLYAHPGTRGGTYGSRKAMQFILPTYYLSFEEGDARRDVTCTSYSIYFLEGGASNDTWVDVGTTYSCIMSGKFRIPWCVVPESDANKRNVNIPIIRYSDVLLMYAETQNYLNGAPTQPAKDALKEIRDRAGVGSLPIPTDPQEFEDALAQERKWEFGGELSLRTDLIRMGRIAKELAATKQAMKDLSDRKNKYADVSVYRLYKFHKDAQTYGDTFLAIDYIDLTDDNEIAVAKAVPTNKAEYDAFQTKLAEIVRAHGIAVNAGDKWYPVNMFEAYTSTFNGNARKAVGFGKGFNALQIGKIIYMNPTGSAENGGKYPDWIEAADGSDGLYYGYKENCSELLPFAAKSAGHPLVDNPNLTQHPGYK
;
A
#
# COMPACT_ATOMS: atom_id res chain seq x y z
N MET A 1 2.45 -51.10 70.18
CA MET A 1 2.94 -50.03 69.26
C MET A 1 2.09 -49.81 68.06
N LYS A 2 1.36 -50.75 67.46
CA LYS A 2 0.55 -50.61 66.29
C LYS A 2 -0.78 -49.78 66.44
N LYS A 3 -1.38 -49.72 67.61
CA LYS A 3 -2.63 -48.98 67.88
C LYS A 3 -2.45 -47.46 68.02
N ARG A 4 -1.27 -46.96 68.35
CA ARG A 4 -1.00 -45.50 68.42
C ARG A 4 -0.71 -44.86 67.06
N LEU A 5 -0.19 -45.59 66.10
CA LEU A 5 0.06 -45.10 64.75
C LEU A 5 -1.25 -44.94 63.95
N PHE A 6 -2.27 -45.73 64.22
CA PHE A 6 -3.53 -45.68 63.48
C PHE A 6 -4.39 -44.46 63.85
N ASN A 7 -4.31 -44.01 65.11
CA ASN A 7 -5.04 -42.84 65.57
C ASN A 7 -4.38 -41.51 65.10
N THR A 8 -3.06 -41.50 64.89
CA THR A 8 -2.33 -40.33 64.41
C THR A 8 -2.60 -40.11 62.92
N LYS A 9 -2.66 -41.18 62.13
CA LYS A 9 -3.03 -41.10 60.72
C LYS A 9 -4.47 -40.65 60.47
N LYS A 10 -5.43 -41.07 61.26
CA LYS A 10 -6.82 -40.60 61.20
C LYS A 10 -6.98 -39.11 61.58
N LYS A 11 -6.22 -38.64 62.55
CA LYS A 11 -6.21 -37.24 62.94
C LYS A 11 -5.53 -36.36 61.88
N LEU A 12 -4.48 -36.84 61.19
CA LEU A 12 -3.85 -36.12 60.10
C LEU A 12 -4.74 -36.04 58.87
N VAL A 13 -5.46 -37.10 58.54
CA VAL A 13 -6.41 -37.10 57.39
C VAL A 13 -7.59 -36.20 57.65
N ILE A 14 -8.10 -36.15 58.88
CA ILE A 14 -9.21 -35.23 59.23
C ILE A 14 -8.74 -33.78 59.26
N LEU A 15 -7.50 -33.49 59.69
CA LEU A 15 -6.93 -32.15 59.62
C LEU A 15 -6.67 -31.69 58.17
N SER A 16 -6.25 -32.61 57.30
CA SER A 16 -6.07 -32.26 55.86
C SER A 16 -7.38 -32.06 55.12
N VAL A 17 -8.45 -32.78 55.47
CA VAL A 17 -9.79 -32.57 54.84
C VAL A 17 -10.42 -31.27 55.33
N VAL A 18 -10.26 -30.89 56.59
CA VAL A 18 -10.74 -29.63 57.16
C VAL A 18 -9.91 -28.43 56.59
N ALA A 19 -8.59 -28.59 56.37
CA ALA A 19 -7.76 -27.57 55.74
C ALA A 19 -8.09 -27.41 54.27
N LEU A 20 -8.50 -28.48 53.54
CA LEU A 20 -8.96 -28.37 52.13
C LEU A 20 -10.37 -27.77 52.04
N SER A 21 -11.25 -27.95 52.99
CA SER A 21 -12.58 -27.37 52.98
C SER A 21 -12.63 -25.89 53.38
N MET A 22 -11.65 -25.42 54.17
CA MET A 22 -11.50 -23.97 54.45
C MET A 22 -10.75 -23.21 53.33
N GLY A 23 -10.08 -23.90 52.40
CA GLY A 23 -9.44 -23.32 51.26
C GLY A 23 -10.35 -23.07 50.05
N MET A 24 -11.57 -23.62 50.06
CA MET A 24 -12.48 -23.46 48.93
C MET A 24 -13.56 -22.36 49.09
N THR A 25 -13.61 -21.68 50.21
CA THR A 25 -14.53 -20.55 50.43
C THR A 25 -13.84 -19.18 50.32
N SER A 26 -12.53 -19.17 50.05
CA SER A 26 -11.73 -17.93 49.93
C SER A 26 -11.39 -17.52 48.51
N CYS A 27 -11.84 -18.27 47.51
CA CYS A 27 -11.46 -17.94 46.09
C CYS A 27 -12.59 -17.19 45.33
N ALA A 28 -13.80 -17.05 45.88
CA ALA A 28 -14.85 -16.31 45.21
C ALA A 28 -14.59 -14.80 45.29
N ASP A 29 -14.26 -14.27 46.46
CA ASP A 29 -14.02 -12.85 46.66
C ASP A 29 -12.70 -12.33 45.99
N TRP A 30 -11.76 -13.24 45.68
CA TRP A 30 -10.51 -12.87 45.01
C TRP A 30 -10.67 -12.82 43.49
N LEU A 31 -11.68 -13.48 42.95
CA LEU A 31 -12.06 -13.38 41.53
C LEU A 31 -12.97 -12.16 41.28
N GLU A 32 -13.52 -11.55 42.30
CA GLU A 32 -14.31 -10.32 42.19
C GLU A 32 -13.53 -9.05 42.55
N MET A 33 -12.21 -9.15 42.81
CA MET A 33 -11.42 -7.93 42.93
C MET A 33 -11.34 -7.26 41.54
N PRO A 34 -11.87 -6.04 41.39
CA PRO A 34 -11.69 -5.29 40.15
C PRO A 34 -10.20 -5.18 39.90
N SER A 35 -9.78 -5.55 38.71
CA SER A 35 -8.39 -5.38 38.30
C SER A 35 -8.07 -3.89 38.36
N TYR A 36 -7.35 -3.44 39.35
CA TYR A 36 -6.87 -2.07 39.48
C TYR A 36 -5.92 -1.65 38.35
N THR A 37 -5.64 -2.55 37.40
CA THR A 37 -4.80 -2.31 36.22
C THR A 37 -5.60 -2.14 34.94
N SER A 38 -6.91 -2.40 34.91
CA SER A 38 -7.80 -2.07 33.80
C SER A 38 -8.79 -0.99 34.26
N ALA A 39 -8.67 0.21 33.71
CA ALA A 39 -9.70 1.24 33.90
C ALA A 39 -10.99 0.70 33.23
N ASP A 40 -12.08 0.58 34.01
CA ASP A 40 -13.36 0.24 33.43
C ASP A 40 -13.89 1.38 32.55
N SER A 41 -14.78 1.07 31.60
CA SER A 41 -15.31 2.06 30.67
C SER A 41 -16.03 3.21 31.40
N GLU A 42 -16.71 2.97 32.51
CA GLU A 42 -17.36 4.00 33.31
C GLU A 42 -16.38 4.99 33.93
N THR A 43 -15.20 4.55 34.31
CA THR A 43 -14.13 5.39 34.85
C THR A 43 -13.46 6.23 33.76
N VAL A 44 -13.21 5.66 32.61
CA VAL A 44 -12.56 6.32 31.45
C VAL A 44 -13.43 7.46 30.92
N PHE A 45 -14.73 7.27 30.78
CA PHE A 45 -15.63 8.26 30.18
C PHE A 45 -16.25 9.25 31.21
N LYS A 46 -15.68 9.35 32.43
CA LYS A 46 -16.07 10.40 33.41
C LYS A 46 -15.52 11.79 33.07
N ASN A 47 -14.48 11.88 32.26
CA ASN A 47 -13.94 13.17 31.82
C ASN A 47 -13.46 13.08 30.35
N GLU A 48 -13.41 14.23 29.69
CA GLU A 48 -13.08 14.34 28.28
C GLU A 48 -11.61 14.00 27.97
N GLU A 49 -10.68 14.23 28.90
CA GLU A 49 -9.26 13.95 28.71
C GLU A 49 -9.02 12.43 28.65
N ALA A 50 -9.65 11.66 29.54
CA ALA A 50 -9.56 10.21 29.54
C ALA A 50 -10.30 9.60 28.34
N ALA A 51 -11.46 10.16 27.98
CA ALA A 51 -12.19 9.78 26.77
C ALA A 51 -11.35 10.02 25.49
N GLU A 52 -10.61 11.13 25.42
CA GLU A 52 -9.73 11.43 24.30
C GLU A 52 -8.58 10.41 24.17
N LEU A 53 -7.99 9.99 25.29
CA LEU A 53 -6.97 8.93 25.28
C LEU A 53 -7.53 7.61 24.76
N PHE A 54 -8.77 7.26 25.14
CA PHE A 54 -9.43 6.06 24.64
C PHE A 54 -9.69 6.13 23.13
N VAL A 55 -10.27 7.23 22.65
CA VAL A 55 -10.52 7.44 21.20
C VAL A 55 -9.21 7.43 20.42
N THR A 56 -8.13 8.04 20.97
CA THR A 56 -6.80 7.96 20.37
C THR A 56 -6.31 6.50 20.30
N GLY A 57 -6.63 5.68 21.30
CA GLY A 57 -6.36 4.24 21.30
C GLY A 57 -7.05 3.47 20.17
N CYS A 58 -8.23 3.93 19.72
CA CYS A 58 -8.99 3.30 18.64
C CYS A 58 -8.27 3.35 17.27
N TYR A 59 -7.32 4.25 17.06
CA TYR A 59 -6.51 4.27 15.85
C TYR A 59 -5.59 3.05 15.69
N ARG A 60 -5.29 2.35 16.80
CA ARG A 60 -4.25 1.31 16.82
C ARG A 60 -4.57 0.08 15.98
N GLY A 61 -5.75 -0.26 15.70
CA GLY A 61 -6.09 -1.51 15.01
C GLY A 61 -6.54 -1.32 13.56
N ILE A 62 -6.71 -0.09 13.13
CA ILE A 62 -7.45 0.22 11.90
C ILE A 62 -6.74 -0.14 10.60
N ILE A 63 -5.41 -0.21 10.58
CA ILE A 63 -4.67 -0.85 9.48
C ILE A 63 -3.56 -1.71 10.05
N PRO A 64 -3.73 -3.01 10.08
CA PRO A 64 -2.69 -3.94 10.45
C PRO A 64 -1.50 -3.79 9.53
N THR A 65 -0.31 -3.82 10.10
CA THR A 65 0.94 -3.70 9.33
C THR A 65 1.06 -4.76 8.24
N GLU A 66 0.49 -5.94 8.45
CA GLU A 66 0.46 -7.03 7.46
C GLU A 66 -0.46 -6.74 6.28
N LEU A 67 -1.61 -6.07 6.51
CA LEU A 67 -2.51 -5.67 5.44
C LEU A 67 -1.86 -4.70 4.48
N VAL A 68 -1.21 -3.66 5.00
CA VAL A 68 -0.48 -2.68 4.19
C VAL A 68 0.46 -3.36 3.23
N TYR A 69 1.21 -4.34 3.72
CA TYR A 69 2.15 -5.08 2.92
C TYR A 69 1.49 -5.94 1.83
N GLN A 70 0.38 -6.57 2.14
CA GLN A 70 -0.35 -7.41 1.19
C GLN A 70 -1.08 -6.58 0.13
N LEU A 71 -1.68 -5.46 0.52
CA LEU A 71 -2.31 -4.55 -0.45
C LEU A 71 -1.28 -3.89 -1.37
N MET A 72 -0.09 -3.52 -0.86
CA MET A 72 1.02 -3.04 -1.69
C MET A 72 1.42 -4.04 -2.76
N ALA A 73 1.50 -5.32 -2.39
CA ALA A 73 1.82 -6.38 -3.33
C ALA A 73 0.69 -6.64 -4.34
N GLY A 74 -0.55 -6.39 -3.95
CA GLY A 74 -1.74 -6.64 -4.77
C GLY A 74 -2.16 -5.50 -5.70
N GLU A 75 -1.42 -4.40 -5.78
CA GLU A 75 -1.70 -3.33 -6.73
C GLU A 75 -1.50 -3.78 -8.17
N THR A 76 -2.34 -3.28 -9.08
CA THR A 76 -2.33 -3.68 -10.50
C THR A 76 -1.12 -3.15 -11.29
N VAL A 77 -0.35 -2.26 -10.71
CA VAL A 77 0.87 -1.68 -11.31
C VAL A 77 2.15 -2.32 -10.77
N THR A 78 2.02 -3.30 -9.88
CA THR A 78 3.15 -3.94 -9.21
C THR A 78 3.20 -5.44 -9.46
N HIS A 79 4.36 -6.01 -9.21
CA HIS A 79 4.54 -7.46 -9.15
C HIS A 79 5.49 -7.83 -8.00
N SER A 80 5.50 -9.10 -7.61
CA SER A 80 6.43 -9.62 -6.64
C SER A 80 7.78 -9.92 -7.28
N SER A 81 8.85 -9.61 -6.59
CA SER A 81 10.20 -9.69 -7.12
C SER A 81 10.81 -11.05 -7.15
N GLU A 82 10.30 -12.01 -6.54
CA GLU A 82 11.18 -13.12 -6.29
C GLU A 82 10.63 -14.44 -6.69
N ASP A 83 11.57 -15.06 -7.46
CA ASP A 83 11.65 -16.49 -7.58
C ASP A 83 10.31 -17.15 -7.20
N GLY A 84 9.41 -17.24 -8.16
CA GLY A 84 8.08 -17.89 -8.04
C GLY A 84 8.11 -19.29 -7.41
N THR A 85 9.22 -19.61 -6.75
CA THR A 85 9.52 -20.87 -6.10
C THR A 85 9.17 -20.89 -4.62
N THR A 86 8.88 -19.76 -4.00
CA THR A 86 8.47 -19.76 -2.61
C THR A 86 6.97 -19.52 -2.49
N ASN A 87 6.28 -20.33 -1.71
CA ASN A 87 4.95 -20.13 -1.16
C ASN A 87 4.83 -18.79 -0.40
N ASN A 88 5.21 -17.74 -1.07
CA ASN A 88 5.23 -16.40 -0.52
C ASN A 88 3.87 -15.81 -0.86
N GLY A 89 3.03 -15.53 0.14
CA GLY A 89 1.69 -15.05 -0.10
C GLY A 89 1.58 -13.73 -0.86
N LYS A 90 2.66 -12.98 -0.94
CA LYS A 90 2.77 -11.79 -1.78
C LYS A 90 2.67 -12.13 -3.26
N TYR A 91 3.38 -13.17 -3.68
CA TYR A 91 3.29 -13.70 -5.03
C TYR A 91 1.85 -14.09 -5.35
N ASN A 92 1.20 -14.78 -4.42
CA ASN A 92 -0.18 -15.16 -4.59
C ASN A 92 -1.13 -13.95 -4.73
N ILE A 93 -0.94 -12.90 -3.93
CA ILE A 93 -1.77 -11.68 -4.01
C ILE A 93 -1.50 -10.92 -5.30
N CYS A 94 -0.24 -10.74 -5.70
CA CYS A 94 0.13 -10.09 -6.96
C CYS A 94 -0.46 -10.82 -8.18
N ASN A 95 -0.49 -12.14 -8.12
CA ASN A 95 -1.01 -12.99 -9.20
C ASN A 95 -2.47 -13.37 -9.02
N TRP A 96 -3.15 -12.80 -8.01
CA TRP A 96 -4.56 -13.07 -7.74
C TRP A 96 -4.89 -14.54 -7.43
N PHE A 97 -3.88 -15.28 -6.98
CA PHE A 97 -4.00 -16.67 -6.60
C PHE A 97 -4.12 -16.82 -5.09
N TYR A 98 -5.32 -17.03 -4.60
CA TYR A 98 -5.60 -17.22 -3.18
C TYR A 98 -6.82 -18.12 -2.98
N ASP A 99 -6.81 -18.84 -1.87
CA ASP A 99 -7.88 -19.70 -1.40
C ASP A 99 -8.04 -19.57 0.13
N SER A 100 -9.03 -20.23 0.70
CA SER A 100 -9.30 -20.16 2.16
C SER A 100 -8.20 -20.79 3.03
N THR A 101 -7.26 -21.53 2.44
CA THR A 101 -6.16 -22.19 3.14
C THR A 101 -4.82 -21.51 2.90
N SER A 102 -4.77 -20.52 2.04
CA SER A 102 -3.55 -19.77 1.75
C SER A 102 -2.99 -19.16 3.03
N PRO A 103 -1.66 -19.28 3.31
CA PRO A 103 -1.06 -18.80 4.55
C PRO A 103 -1.13 -17.27 4.73
N TYR A 104 -1.59 -16.59 3.71
CA TYR A 104 -1.72 -15.12 3.64
C TYR A 104 -3.16 -14.67 3.40
N THR A 105 -4.13 -15.54 3.62
CA THR A 105 -5.47 -15.08 3.86
C THR A 105 -5.44 -14.13 5.04
N VAL A 106 -5.99 -12.96 4.85
CA VAL A 106 -5.78 -11.77 5.67
C VAL A 106 -6.52 -11.90 7.02
N THR A 107 -6.20 -12.96 7.77
CA THR A 107 -6.86 -13.26 9.05
C THR A 107 -6.59 -12.15 10.06
N THR A 108 -5.36 -11.67 10.08
CA THR A 108 -4.96 -10.58 10.98
C THR A 108 -5.80 -9.33 10.73
N LEU A 109 -6.06 -8.99 9.46
CA LEU A 109 -6.95 -7.88 9.12
C LEU A 109 -8.34 -8.07 9.72
N TYR A 110 -8.96 -9.24 9.49
CA TYR A 110 -10.30 -9.51 9.98
C TYR A 110 -10.41 -9.28 11.50
N ASN A 111 -9.49 -9.88 12.25
CA ASN A 111 -9.51 -9.81 13.71
C ASN A 111 -9.20 -8.39 14.23
N GLU A 112 -8.24 -7.70 13.62
CA GLU A 112 -7.85 -6.35 14.07
C GLU A 112 -8.92 -5.31 13.74
N GLU A 113 -9.56 -5.38 12.57
CA GLU A 113 -10.65 -4.47 12.23
C GLU A 113 -11.88 -4.69 13.09
N TYR A 114 -12.24 -5.94 13.45
CA TYR A 114 -13.32 -6.18 14.41
C TYR A 114 -12.96 -5.72 15.83
N SER A 115 -11.69 -5.82 16.22
CA SER A 115 -11.22 -5.25 17.49
C SER A 115 -11.33 -3.72 17.49
N ALA A 116 -11.04 -3.07 16.36
CA ALA A 116 -11.21 -1.63 16.20
C ALA A 116 -12.71 -1.23 16.21
N ILE A 117 -13.57 -2.02 15.57
CA ILE A 117 -15.03 -1.83 15.59
C ILE A 117 -15.55 -1.93 17.01
N GLU A 118 -15.14 -2.93 17.78
CA GLU A 118 -15.53 -3.08 19.17
C GLU A 118 -15.08 -1.89 20.03
N ALA A 119 -13.83 -1.49 19.93
CA ALA A 119 -13.30 -0.31 20.64
C ALA A 119 -14.07 0.96 20.29
N THR A 120 -14.41 1.16 19.02
CA THR A 120 -15.19 2.32 18.56
C THR A 120 -16.66 2.25 19.01
N ASN A 121 -17.27 1.06 19.06
CA ASN A 121 -18.62 0.87 19.60
C ASN A 121 -18.67 1.26 21.09
N ILE A 122 -17.69 0.81 21.88
CA ILE A 122 -17.55 1.21 23.30
C ILE A 122 -17.40 2.73 23.42
N ALA A 123 -16.55 3.35 22.60
CA ALA A 123 -16.37 4.80 22.60
C ALA A 123 -17.68 5.54 22.27
N ILE A 124 -18.37 5.14 21.20
CA ILE A 124 -19.62 5.77 20.74
C ILE A 124 -20.71 5.66 21.80
N LYS A 125 -20.90 4.47 22.41
CA LYS A 125 -21.85 4.26 23.50
C LYS A 125 -21.60 5.23 24.65
N ASN A 126 -20.38 5.22 25.18
CA ASN A 126 -20.06 5.97 26.38
C ASN A 126 -20.00 7.49 26.12
N LEU A 127 -19.49 7.95 24.97
CA LEU A 127 -19.52 9.35 24.59
C LEU A 127 -20.96 9.88 24.48
N ASN A 128 -21.93 9.08 24.02
CA ASN A 128 -23.33 9.47 23.99
C ASN A 128 -23.95 9.63 25.38
N LEU A 129 -23.40 9.00 26.40
CA LEU A 129 -23.83 9.16 27.80
C LEU A 129 -23.19 10.35 28.50
N MET A 130 -22.12 10.92 27.95
CA MET A 130 -21.46 12.12 28.51
C MET A 130 -22.27 13.38 28.21
N PRO A 131 -22.13 14.42 29.06
CA PRO A 131 -22.71 15.74 28.77
C PRO A 131 -22.26 16.28 27.41
N GLU A 132 -23.17 16.91 26.70
CA GLU A 132 -22.89 17.44 25.36
C GLU A 132 -21.99 18.68 25.45
N THR A 133 -20.80 18.59 24.84
CA THR A 133 -19.83 19.66 24.65
C THR A 133 -19.22 19.59 23.26
N THR A 134 -18.57 20.64 22.82
CA THR A 134 -17.86 20.66 21.54
C THR A 134 -16.77 19.58 21.49
N LYS A 135 -16.00 19.41 22.56
CA LYS A 135 -14.94 18.39 22.63
C LYS A 135 -15.51 16.98 22.58
N ARG A 136 -16.54 16.72 23.39
CA ARG A 136 -17.24 15.41 23.39
C ARG A 136 -17.81 15.10 21.99
N ASN A 137 -18.44 16.07 21.34
CA ASN A 137 -18.98 15.89 20.00
C ASN A 137 -17.88 15.60 18.98
N SER A 138 -16.73 16.31 19.06
CA SER A 138 -15.56 16.03 18.21
C SER A 138 -15.04 14.60 18.41
N LEU A 139 -14.92 14.13 19.66
CA LEU A 139 -14.48 12.75 19.95
C LEU A 139 -15.48 11.71 19.46
N LEU A 140 -16.78 12.00 19.57
CA LEU A 140 -17.84 11.12 19.01
C LEU A 140 -17.74 11.06 17.47
N GLY A 141 -17.54 12.20 16.83
CA GLY A 141 -17.32 12.26 15.38
C GLY A 141 -16.09 11.44 14.95
N GLU A 142 -15.02 11.52 15.70
CA GLU A 142 -13.80 10.76 15.45
C GLU A 142 -14.04 9.25 15.60
N ALA A 143 -14.73 8.79 16.65
CA ALA A 143 -15.06 7.38 16.85
C ALA A 143 -16.00 6.83 15.75
N LEU A 144 -17.01 7.61 15.32
CA LEU A 144 -17.89 7.25 14.21
C LEU A 144 -17.11 7.10 12.89
N ALA A 145 -16.20 8.03 12.59
CA ALA A 145 -15.40 7.98 11.38
C ALA A 145 -14.39 6.82 11.38
N LEU A 146 -13.80 6.49 12.53
CA LEU A 146 -12.92 5.33 12.68
C LEU A 146 -13.68 4.02 12.48
N ARG A 147 -14.89 3.88 13.05
CA ARG A 147 -15.75 2.72 12.81
C ARG A 147 -16.09 2.55 11.34
N ALA A 148 -16.44 3.65 10.67
CA ALA A 148 -16.74 3.65 9.24
C ALA A 148 -15.52 3.21 8.42
N PHE A 149 -14.33 3.64 8.78
CA PHE A 149 -13.10 3.27 8.10
C PHE A 149 -12.76 1.78 8.30
N ALA A 150 -12.92 1.24 9.51
CA ALA A 150 -12.73 -0.18 9.78
C ALA A 150 -13.69 -1.06 8.95
N TYR A 151 -14.97 -0.69 8.88
CA TYR A 151 -15.92 -1.39 8.01
C TYR A 151 -15.59 -1.24 6.52
N LEU A 152 -15.16 -0.07 6.05
CA LEU A 152 -14.72 0.11 4.67
C LEU A 152 -13.59 -0.87 4.31
N ASN A 153 -12.60 -1.04 5.19
CA ASN A 153 -11.50 -1.97 4.99
C ASN A 153 -12.03 -3.42 4.88
N LEU A 154 -12.88 -3.85 5.81
CA LEU A 154 -13.47 -5.20 5.79
C LEU A 154 -14.27 -5.48 4.51
N ILE A 155 -15.19 -4.59 4.15
CA ILE A 155 -16.09 -4.81 3.00
C ILE A 155 -15.37 -4.66 1.66
N SER A 156 -14.31 -3.86 1.58
CA SER A 156 -13.48 -3.76 0.37
C SER A 156 -12.71 -5.05 0.10
N ILE A 157 -12.40 -5.84 1.12
CA ILE A 157 -11.63 -7.06 1.03
C ILE A 157 -12.52 -8.30 0.96
N TYR A 158 -13.53 -8.40 1.84
CA TYR A 158 -14.34 -9.61 2.02
C TYR A 158 -15.77 -9.49 1.48
N GLY A 159 -16.19 -8.28 1.10
CA GLY A 159 -17.57 -8.00 0.69
C GLY A 159 -18.54 -7.97 1.86
N ASP A 160 -19.58 -8.80 1.80
CA ASP A 160 -20.56 -8.90 2.88
C ASP A 160 -19.93 -9.56 4.11
N VAL A 161 -19.96 -8.87 5.25
CA VAL A 161 -19.36 -9.32 6.51
C VAL A 161 -20.36 -9.21 7.64
N PRO A 162 -20.18 -9.88 8.78
CA PRO A 162 -20.97 -9.60 9.98
C PRO A 162 -20.94 -8.11 10.36
N ALA A 163 -22.04 -7.56 10.84
CA ALA A 163 -22.13 -6.17 11.26
C ALA A 163 -22.57 -6.05 12.72
N ASN A 164 -21.68 -5.49 13.55
CA ASN A 164 -21.92 -5.20 14.95
C ASN A 164 -21.87 -3.68 15.18
N TRP A 165 -22.94 -3.12 15.71
CA TRP A 165 -23.10 -1.68 15.92
C TRP A 165 -23.10 -1.27 17.40
N GLU A 166 -23.07 -2.24 18.28
CA GLU A 166 -23.11 -2.09 19.74
C GLU A 166 -21.94 -2.85 20.36
N PRO A 167 -21.45 -2.46 21.55
CA PRO A 167 -20.46 -3.23 22.27
C PRO A 167 -20.93 -4.65 22.55
N LEU A 168 -20.01 -5.62 22.51
CA LEU A 168 -20.32 -7.02 22.82
C LEU A 168 -20.90 -7.21 24.22
N GLU A 169 -20.53 -6.37 25.19
CA GLU A 169 -21.08 -6.39 26.56
C GLU A 169 -22.57 -6.08 26.63
N ASP A 170 -23.14 -5.38 25.67
CA ASP A 170 -24.57 -5.02 25.59
C ASP A 170 -25.40 -6.04 24.80
N MET A 171 -24.73 -6.95 24.09
CA MET A 171 -25.39 -7.96 23.29
C MET A 171 -25.85 -9.12 24.17
N ASP A 172 -26.98 -9.77 23.80
CA ASP A 172 -27.49 -10.93 24.51
C ASP A 172 -26.43 -12.07 24.48
N PRO A 173 -25.85 -12.45 25.63
CA PRO A 173 -24.83 -13.50 25.68
C PRO A 173 -25.41 -14.90 25.40
N ASP A 174 -26.71 -15.09 25.44
CA ASP A 174 -27.37 -16.36 25.15
C ASP A 174 -27.81 -16.48 23.68
N ALA A 175 -27.76 -15.38 22.93
CA ALA A 175 -28.11 -15.39 21.51
C ALA A 175 -26.97 -15.96 20.67
N GLU A 176 -27.22 -17.04 19.93
CA GLU A 176 -26.26 -17.63 19.00
C GLU A 176 -25.68 -16.60 18.01
N SER A 177 -26.52 -15.64 17.59
CA SER A 177 -26.13 -14.57 16.67
C SER A 177 -25.08 -13.61 17.24
N THR A 178 -24.91 -13.54 18.55
CA THR A 178 -23.88 -12.72 19.19
C THR A 178 -22.49 -13.29 18.93
N PHE A 179 -22.33 -14.60 19.12
CA PHE A 179 -21.05 -15.27 18.95
C PHE A 179 -20.79 -15.74 17.51
N TYR A 180 -21.86 -16.06 16.78
CA TYR A 180 -21.79 -16.63 15.44
C TYR A 180 -22.66 -15.83 14.44
N PRO A 181 -22.35 -14.54 14.23
CA PRO A 181 -23.14 -13.70 13.34
C PRO A 181 -22.98 -14.14 11.88
N LYS A 182 -24.09 -14.07 11.13
CA LYS A 182 -24.09 -14.28 9.68
C LYS A 182 -23.58 -13.05 8.94
N ARG A 183 -23.32 -13.20 7.64
CA ARG A 183 -23.05 -12.05 6.78
C ARG A 183 -24.22 -11.08 6.76
N THR A 184 -23.91 -9.80 6.88
CA THR A 184 -24.81 -8.68 6.60
C THR A 184 -24.51 -8.15 5.21
N SER A 185 -25.53 -7.81 4.44
CA SER A 185 -25.33 -7.18 3.13
C SER A 185 -24.46 -5.93 3.25
N ARG A 186 -23.45 -5.85 2.40
CA ARG A 186 -22.59 -4.66 2.33
C ARG A 186 -23.36 -3.37 2.06
N ASP A 187 -24.50 -3.43 1.36
CA ASP A 187 -25.31 -2.25 1.11
C ASP A 187 -25.89 -1.68 2.40
N VAL A 188 -26.32 -2.54 3.32
CA VAL A 188 -26.77 -2.13 4.66
C VAL A 188 -25.61 -1.54 5.46
N ILE A 189 -24.43 -2.15 5.37
CA ILE A 189 -23.22 -1.64 6.04
C ILE A 189 -22.84 -0.28 5.48
N TYR A 190 -22.77 -0.15 4.14
CA TYR A 190 -22.47 1.12 3.49
C TYR A 190 -23.44 2.22 3.86
N ASP A 191 -24.75 1.96 3.85
CA ASP A 191 -25.76 2.96 4.20
C ASP A 191 -25.61 3.42 5.66
N ARG A 192 -25.24 2.52 6.57
CA ARG A 192 -24.94 2.88 7.96
C ARG A 192 -23.68 3.71 8.11
N ILE A 193 -22.56 3.31 7.51
CA ILE A 193 -21.30 4.06 7.65
C ILE A 193 -21.32 5.40 6.90
N VAL A 194 -22.10 5.54 5.83
CA VAL A 194 -22.38 6.85 5.20
C VAL A 194 -23.09 7.76 6.20
N SER A 195 -24.14 7.27 6.89
CA SER A 195 -24.84 8.03 7.93
C SER A 195 -23.93 8.39 9.10
N ASP A 196 -23.10 7.46 9.56
CA ASP A 196 -22.12 7.71 10.63
C ASP A 196 -21.14 8.83 10.22
N LEU A 197 -20.63 8.82 8.99
CA LEU A 197 -19.70 9.83 8.47
C LEU A 197 -20.36 11.20 8.27
N GLN A 198 -21.63 11.25 7.84
CA GLN A 198 -22.38 12.51 7.76
C GLN A 198 -22.55 13.13 9.15
N THR A 199 -22.86 12.31 10.15
CA THR A 199 -22.96 12.75 11.54
C THR A 199 -21.60 13.23 12.06
N ALA A 200 -20.55 12.46 11.82
CA ALA A 200 -19.18 12.78 12.20
C ALA A 200 -18.72 14.13 11.61
N ALA A 201 -18.96 14.36 10.32
CA ALA A 201 -18.58 15.61 9.66
C ALA A 201 -19.26 16.85 10.26
N ASN A 202 -20.48 16.69 10.83
CA ASN A 202 -21.16 17.78 11.53
C ASN A 202 -20.57 18.06 12.91
N TYR A 203 -19.96 17.08 13.55
CA TYR A 203 -19.40 17.21 14.90
C TYR A 203 -17.94 17.64 14.92
N MET A 204 -17.21 17.37 13.85
CA MET A 204 -15.76 17.60 13.81
C MET A 204 -15.40 19.01 13.36
N PRO A 205 -14.34 19.60 13.95
CA PRO A 205 -13.79 20.88 13.50
C PRO A 205 -13.00 20.70 12.20
N TRP A 206 -12.86 21.77 11.44
CA TRP A 206 -11.87 21.85 10.38
C TRP A 206 -10.46 21.74 10.99
N PHE A 207 -9.46 21.36 10.16
CA PHE A 207 -8.10 21.12 10.66
C PHE A 207 -7.50 22.37 11.37
N GLU A 208 -7.66 23.54 10.80
CA GLU A 208 -7.18 24.81 11.35
C GLU A 208 -7.86 25.21 12.65
N GLU A 209 -9.04 24.67 12.93
CA GLU A 209 -9.82 24.89 14.17
C GLU A 209 -9.54 23.80 15.22
N SER A 210 -8.97 22.68 14.80
CA SER A 210 -8.81 21.48 15.65
C SER A 210 -7.74 21.63 16.73
N GLY A 211 -6.76 22.51 16.51
CA GLY A 211 -5.56 22.62 17.33
C GLY A 211 -4.53 21.49 17.10
N PHE A 212 -4.77 20.59 16.14
CA PHE A 212 -3.82 19.52 15.81
C PHE A 212 -2.63 20.08 15.00
N ALA A 213 -1.44 19.56 15.29
CA ALA A 213 -0.23 19.95 14.56
C ALA A 213 -0.11 19.27 13.20
N THR A 214 -0.68 18.07 13.09
CA THR A 214 -0.58 17.20 11.90
C THR A 214 -1.91 16.50 11.60
N THR A 215 -2.05 15.99 10.39
CA THR A 215 -3.25 15.26 9.92
C THR A 215 -3.21 13.76 10.27
N GLU A 216 -2.62 13.42 11.40
CA GLU A 216 -2.59 12.05 11.94
C GLU A 216 -3.84 11.70 12.75
N ARG A 217 -4.68 12.68 13.03
CA ARG A 217 -6.03 12.52 13.59
C ARG A 217 -7.07 13.04 12.60
N LEU A 218 -8.25 12.42 12.62
CA LEU A 218 -9.36 12.81 11.76
C LEU A 218 -9.90 14.20 12.14
N THR A 219 -10.25 14.96 11.14
CA THR A 219 -10.85 16.29 11.22
C THR A 219 -11.97 16.37 10.19
N LYS A 220 -12.69 17.48 10.11
CA LYS A 220 -13.83 17.60 9.20
C LYS A 220 -13.48 17.32 7.74
N GLN A 221 -12.37 17.89 7.22
CA GLN A 221 -12.00 17.66 5.82
C GLN A 221 -11.62 16.21 5.54
N SER A 222 -10.90 15.55 6.45
CA SER A 222 -10.57 14.12 6.28
C SER A 222 -11.82 13.23 6.39
N THR A 223 -12.76 13.58 7.26
CA THR A 223 -14.04 12.87 7.39
C THR A 223 -14.93 13.06 6.17
N LEU A 224 -15.00 14.27 5.60
CA LEU A 224 -15.70 14.53 4.34
C LEU A 224 -15.06 13.77 3.18
N ALA A 225 -13.74 13.75 3.10
CA ALA A 225 -13.04 13.00 2.05
C ALA A 225 -13.24 11.48 2.20
N LEU A 226 -13.28 10.97 3.43
CA LEU A 226 -13.64 9.57 3.71
C LEU A 226 -15.11 9.29 3.35
N LEU A 227 -16.03 10.22 3.64
CA LEU A 227 -17.44 10.13 3.25
C LEU A 227 -17.57 10.05 1.71
N ALA A 228 -16.87 10.90 0.98
CA ALA A 228 -16.87 10.88 -0.49
C ALA A 228 -16.38 9.52 -1.02
N ARG A 229 -15.28 9.00 -0.48
CA ARG A 229 -14.74 7.70 -0.86
C ARG A 229 -15.73 6.58 -0.56
N VAL A 230 -16.28 6.51 0.65
CA VAL A 230 -17.27 5.49 1.05
C VAL A 230 -18.53 5.55 0.18
N ALA A 231 -19.03 6.75 -0.12
CA ALA A 231 -20.20 6.93 -0.98
C ALA A 231 -19.95 6.46 -2.41
N LEU A 232 -18.76 6.75 -2.99
CA LEU A 232 -18.35 6.23 -4.31
C LEU A 232 -18.18 4.71 -4.33
N TYR A 233 -17.68 4.11 -3.24
CA TYR A 233 -17.61 2.65 -3.12
C TYR A 233 -19.00 2.03 -3.00
N ALA A 234 -19.89 2.63 -2.22
CA ALA A 234 -21.29 2.20 -2.05
C ALA A 234 -22.11 2.27 -3.33
N GLY A 235 -21.89 3.33 -4.14
CA GLY A 235 -22.53 3.54 -5.44
C GLY A 235 -21.83 2.86 -6.61
N GLY A 236 -20.61 2.37 -6.41
CA GLY A 236 -19.76 1.74 -7.42
C GLY A 236 -20.04 0.25 -7.62
N TYR A 237 -19.17 -0.36 -8.43
CA TYR A 237 -19.21 -1.80 -8.68
C TYR A 237 -18.57 -2.58 -7.52
N SER A 238 -19.09 -3.76 -7.27
CA SER A 238 -18.50 -4.75 -6.37
C SER A 238 -18.98 -6.14 -6.74
N LEU A 239 -18.25 -7.18 -6.33
CA LEU A 239 -18.68 -8.55 -6.52
C LEU A 239 -19.86 -8.85 -5.59
N ARG A 240 -20.99 -9.22 -6.14
CA ARG A 240 -22.26 -9.48 -5.45
C ARG A 240 -22.74 -10.89 -5.74
N TRP A 241 -23.50 -11.46 -4.81
CA TRP A 241 -24.20 -12.73 -4.98
C TRP A 241 -25.42 -12.79 -4.07
N ASN A 242 -26.27 -13.81 -4.26
CA ASN A 242 -27.40 -14.06 -3.37
C ASN A 242 -26.91 -14.65 -2.03
N LEU A 243 -27.00 -13.89 -0.95
CA LEU A 243 -26.53 -14.31 0.38
C LEU A 243 -27.36 -15.43 0.99
N GLU A 244 -28.64 -15.57 0.60
CA GLU A 244 -29.53 -16.62 1.13
C GLU A 244 -29.21 -17.99 0.54
N THR A 245 -29.06 -18.05 -0.77
CA THR A 245 -28.77 -19.29 -1.47
C THR A 245 -27.28 -19.64 -1.50
N ASN A 246 -26.43 -18.63 -1.41
CA ASN A 246 -24.98 -18.75 -1.56
C ASN A 246 -24.59 -19.56 -2.83
N ASP A 247 -25.32 -19.30 -3.94
CA ASP A 247 -25.15 -19.98 -5.22
C ASP A 247 -24.07 -19.31 -6.07
N PRO A 248 -23.00 -20.03 -6.49
CA PRO A 248 -21.96 -19.49 -7.38
C PRO A 248 -22.49 -18.89 -8.69
N ALA A 249 -23.61 -19.40 -9.22
CA ALA A 249 -24.22 -18.90 -10.45
C ALA A 249 -24.73 -17.44 -10.32
N THR A 250 -24.88 -16.94 -9.10
CA THR A 250 -25.35 -15.59 -8.82
C THR A 250 -24.20 -14.56 -8.70
N LEU A 251 -22.94 -15.01 -8.72
CA LEU A 251 -21.77 -14.15 -8.65
C LEU A 251 -21.71 -13.19 -9.84
N LYS A 252 -21.62 -11.90 -9.55
CA LYS A 252 -21.52 -10.87 -10.58
C LYS A 252 -20.91 -9.58 -10.02
N VAL A 253 -19.93 -9.03 -10.73
CA VAL A 253 -19.49 -7.65 -10.50
C VAL A 253 -20.56 -6.70 -11.02
N SER A 254 -21.21 -5.97 -10.14
CA SER A 254 -22.31 -5.06 -10.47
C SER A 254 -22.43 -3.94 -9.43
N ARG A 255 -23.11 -2.86 -9.79
CA ARG A 255 -23.62 -1.87 -8.83
C ARG A 255 -24.79 -2.46 -8.03
N ARG A 256 -25.16 -1.80 -6.95
CA ARG A 256 -26.43 -2.09 -6.25
C ARG A 256 -27.61 -1.83 -7.21
N SER A 257 -28.71 -2.55 -7.01
CA SER A 257 -29.86 -2.48 -7.92
C SER A 257 -30.70 -1.22 -7.77
N ASP A 258 -30.57 -0.52 -6.64
CA ASP A 258 -31.27 0.75 -6.40
C ASP A 258 -30.51 1.92 -7.06
N GLU A 259 -30.87 2.21 -8.30
CA GLU A 259 -30.23 3.28 -9.08
C GLU A 259 -30.47 4.68 -8.47
N ALA A 260 -31.63 4.89 -7.82
CA ALA A 260 -31.91 6.15 -7.14
C ALA A 260 -30.93 6.36 -5.97
N ARG A 261 -30.68 5.31 -5.18
CA ARG A 261 -29.69 5.35 -4.12
C ARG A 261 -28.26 5.49 -4.65
N VAL A 262 -27.92 4.86 -5.77
CA VAL A 262 -26.62 5.07 -6.45
C VAL A 262 -26.44 6.55 -6.76
N ARG A 263 -27.43 7.19 -7.39
CA ARG A 263 -27.36 8.62 -7.73
C ARG A 263 -27.22 9.49 -6.48
N GLU A 264 -27.98 9.20 -5.42
CA GLU A 264 -27.87 9.90 -4.14
C GLU A 264 -26.48 9.77 -3.51
N LEU A 265 -25.87 8.58 -3.56
CA LEU A 265 -24.50 8.36 -3.07
C LEU A 265 -23.47 9.19 -3.85
N TYR A 266 -23.62 9.31 -5.18
CA TYR A 266 -22.78 10.20 -5.96
C TYR A 266 -23.01 11.69 -5.61
N GLN A 267 -24.24 12.10 -5.29
CA GLN A 267 -24.54 13.46 -4.79
C GLN A 267 -23.90 13.72 -3.41
N ILE A 268 -23.92 12.73 -2.52
CA ILE A 268 -23.25 12.82 -1.20
C ILE A 268 -21.74 12.98 -1.40
N ALA A 269 -21.14 12.20 -2.28
CA ALA A 269 -19.71 12.31 -2.57
C ALA A 269 -19.35 13.66 -3.21
N ASP A 270 -20.14 14.12 -4.15
CA ASP A 270 -19.99 15.43 -4.81
C ASP A 270 -20.03 16.57 -3.79
N LYS A 271 -21.05 16.57 -2.95
CA LYS A 271 -21.20 17.58 -1.89
C LYS A 271 -20.02 17.57 -0.91
N ALA A 272 -19.57 16.39 -0.50
CA ALA A 272 -18.46 16.27 0.42
C ALA A 272 -17.14 16.78 -0.19
N CYS A 273 -16.88 16.49 -1.46
CA CYS A 273 -15.72 17.02 -2.18
C CYS A 273 -15.83 18.54 -2.39
N SER A 274 -17.02 19.03 -2.80
CA SER A 274 -17.27 20.46 -2.98
C SER A 274 -17.03 21.24 -1.68
N ASP A 275 -17.50 20.72 -0.54
CA ASP A 275 -17.32 21.40 0.75
C ASP A 275 -15.83 21.57 1.11
N ILE A 276 -14.99 20.58 0.79
CA ILE A 276 -13.53 20.67 1.01
C ILE A 276 -12.92 21.70 0.07
N ILE A 277 -13.27 21.67 -1.22
CA ILE A 277 -12.73 22.57 -2.24
C ILE A 277 -13.15 24.01 -1.96
N GLU A 278 -14.43 24.26 -1.67
CA GLU A 278 -14.97 25.58 -1.37
C GLU A 278 -14.43 26.16 -0.05
N HIS A 279 -14.11 25.31 0.93
CA HIS A 279 -13.45 25.76 2.16
C HIS A 279 -12.08 26.38 1.88
N GLY A 280 -11.38 25.95 0.83
CA GLY A 280 -10.23 26.64 0.25
C GLY A 280 -8.93 26.57 1.07
N GLN A 281 -8.83 25.68 2.07
CA GLN A 281 -7.63 25.51 2.88
C GLN A 281 -6.71 24.40 2.36
N ASN A 282 -7.20 23.56 1.45
CA ASN A 282 -6.44 22.45 0.87
C ASN A 282 -5.83 22.84 -0.49
N SER A 283 -4.67 22.33 -0.79
CA SER A 283 -3.97 22.54 -2.07
C SER A 283 -2.92 21.48 -2.30
N LEU A 284 -2.56 21.26 -3.57
CA LEU A 284 -1.45 20.38 -3.93
C LEU A 284 -0.10 21.03 -3.55
N VAL A 285 0.83 20.21 -3.07
CA VAL A 285 2.21 20.65 -2.77
C VAL A 285 2.88 21.13 -4.05
N GLN A 286 3.51 22.29 -3.99
CA GLN A 286 4.15 22.95 -5.12
C GLN A 286 5.64 22.62 -5.22
N ALA A 287 6.22 22.91 -6.39
CA ALA A 287 7.66 22.78 -6.61
C ALA A 287 8.45 23.74 -5.71
N GLU A 288 9.50 23.24 -5.09
CA GLU A 288 10.37 23.99 -4.20
C GLU A 288 11.77 23.40 -4.15
N GLY A 289 12.79 24.23 -4.03
CA GLY A 289 14.17 23.79 -3.82
C GLY A 289 14.73 22.93 -4.98
N GLY A 290 14.25 23.12 -6.19
CA GLY A 290 14.65 22.32 -7.36
C GLY A 290 13.90 21.00 -7.52
N MET A 291 13.03 20.65 -6.57
CA MET A 291 12.14 19.48 -6.65
C MET A 291 10.81 19.86 -7.31
N SER A 292 10.26 18.94 -8.11
CA SER A 292 8.86 19.05 -8.55
C SER A 292 7.91 18.99 -7.34
N GLY A 293 6.67 19.47 -7.50
CA GLY A 293 5.68 19.41 -6.42
C GLY A 293 5.44 17.99 -5.92
N PHE A 294 5.42 17.01 -6.83
CA PHE A 294 5.24 15.60 -6.46
C PHE A 294 6.46 15.03 -5.72
N GLN A 295 7.69 15.39 -6.14
CA GLN A 295 8.91 15.00 -5.43
C GLN A 295 8.96 15.65 -4.04
N ASN A 296 8.64 16.94 -3.96
CA ASN A 296 8.61 17.69 -2.70
C ASN A 296 7.63 17.08 -1.69
N LEU A 297 6.43 16.67 -2.15
CA LEU A 297 5.46 15.95 -1.33
C LEU A 297 6.08 14.71 -0.68
N TRP A 298 6.61 13.78 -1.49
CA TRP A 298 7.08 12.49 -0.98
C TRP A 298 8.40 12.58 -0.23
N TYR A 299 9.29 13.49 -0.63
CA TYR A 299 10.51 13.78 0.11
C TYR A 299 10.19 14.29 1.53
N ASN A 300 9.35 15.30 1.66
CA ASN A 300 8.97 15.86 2.96
C ASN A 300 8.15 14.86 3.78
N TYR A 301 7.36 13.99 3.14
CA TYR A 301 6.66 12.91 3.82
C TYR A 301 7.62 11.92 4.47
N CYS A 302 8.64 11.49 3.74
CA CYS A 302 9.71 10.62 4.26
C CYS A 302 10.56 11.33 5.34
N GLN A 303 10.77 12.65 5.22
CA GLN A 303 11.44 13.49 6.22
C GLN A 303 10.57 13.80 7.44
N ARG A 304 9.33 13.29 7.48
CA ARG A 304 8.36 13.53 8.58
C ARG A 304 8.04 15.02 8.81
N LYS A 305 8.16 15.85 7.79
CA LYS A 305 7.78 17.27 7.85
C LYS A 305 6.28 17.43 7.64
N PHE A 306 5.47 16.68 8.40
CA PHE A 306 4.03 16.58 8.19
C PHE A 306 3.31 17.92 8.31
N THR A 307 3.78 18.83 9.18
CA THR A 307 3.18 20.18 9.30
C THR A 307 3.22 20.99 8.00
N SER A 308 4.21 20.76 7.13
CA SER A 308 4.28 21.41 5.82
C SER A 308 3.38 20.75 4.77
N LEU A 309 2.80 19.60 5.08
CA LEU A 309 2.01 18.78 4.16
C LEU A 309 0.50 18.78 4.48
N ASN A 310 0.07 19.45 5.55
CA ASN A 310 -1.31 19.44 6.04
C ASN A 310 -2.35 19.94 5.01
N LYS A 311 -1.91 20.67 3.97
CA LYS A 311 -2.80 21.11 2.90
C LYS A 311 -3.10 20.02 1.87
N GLU A 312 -2.16 19.10 1.60
CA GLU A 312 -2.36 18.00 0.65
C GLU A 312 -2.65 16.67 1.35
N ILE A 313 -1.98 16.34 2.46
CA ILE A 313 -2.26 15.14 3.24
C ILE A 313 -3.43 15.44 4.18
N LEU A 314 -4.60 14.89 3.91
CA LEU A 314 -5.79 15.11 4.72
C LEU A 314 -5.88 14.12 5.88
N PHE A 315 -5.38 12.91 5.69
CA PHE A 315 -5.30 11.90 6.73
C PHE A 315 -4.16 10.91 6.48
N SER A 316 -3.38 10.65 7.52
CA SER A 316 -2.37 9.59 7.52
C SER A 316 -2.34 8.86 8.86
N LEU A 317 -2.13 7.54 8.83
CA LEU A 317 -1.95 6.75 10.05
C LEU A 317 -0.51 6.82 10.52
N ALA A 318 -0.33 7.20 11.76
CA ALA A 318 0.97 7.33 12.39
C ALA A 318 1.67 5.98 12.53
N GLN A 319 2.93 5.93 12.10
CA GLN A 319 3.80 4.77 12.19
C GLN A 319 5.16 5.21 12.74
N TYR A 320 5.33 5.25 14.06
CA TYR A 320 6.62 5.64 14.64
C TYR A 320 6.93 4.99 15.97
N GLY A 321 8.18 5.18 16.36
CA GLY A 321 8.79 4.59 17.54
C GLY A 321 9.82 3.52 17.18
N ALA A 322 10.72 3.27 18.11
CA ALA A 322 11.82 2.31 17.94
C ALA A 322 11.35 0.87 17.74
N THR A 323 10.08 0.57 18.03
CA THR A 323 9.50 -0.78 17.93
C THR A 323 8.63 -0.96 16.69
N THR A 324 8.28 0.10 15.98
CA THR A 324 7.35 0.06 14.86
C THR A 324 8.09 -0.03 13.53
N ASN A 325 7.85 -1.09 12.77
CA ASN A 325 8.33 -1.25 11.41
C ASN A 325 7.21 -0.85 10.43
N SER A 326 7.26 0.35 9.90
CA SER A 326 6.40 0.69 8.79
C SER A 326 6.73 -0.21 7.60
N LYS A 327 5.75 -0.98 7.12
CA LYS A 327 5.95 -1.86 5.96
C LYS A 327 6.19 -1.06 4.67
N PHE A 328 5.65 0.16 4.56
CA PHE A 328 6.01 1.08 3.49
C PHE A 328 7.50 1.40 3.51
N GLY A 329 7.98 1.96 4.60
CA GLY A 329 9.39 2.29 4.76
C GLY A 329 10.32 1.09 4.70
N LEU A 330 9.80 -0.13 4.90
CA LEU A 330 10.60 -1.35 4.91
C LEU A 330 10.69 -2.02 3.54
N TYR A 331 9.66 -1.90 2.69
CA TYR A 331 9.53 -2.69 1.46
C TYR A 331 9.24 -1.89 0.19
N ALA A 332 8.62 -0.71 0.31
CA ALA A 332 8.30 0.15 -0.82
C ALA A 332 9.45 1.11 -1.19
N HIS A 333 10.62 0.56 -1.45
CA HIS A 333 11.84 1.33 -1.74
C HIS A 333 12.79 0.57 -2.67
N PRO A 334 13.80 1.24 -3.27
CA PRO A 334 14.91 0.58 -3.94
C PRO A 334 15.62 -0.40 -3.00
N GLY A 335 16.05 -1.54 -3.54
CA GLY A 335 16.82 -2.51 -2.77
C GLY A 335 18.10 -1.88 -2.20
N THR A 336 18.40 -2.17 -0.93
CA THR A 336 19.61 -1.67 -0.24
C THR A 336 20.44 -2.83 0.29
N ARG A 337 21.76 -2.65 0.34
CA ARG A 337 22.66 -3.66 0.85
C ARG A 337 23.76 -3.06 1.72
N GLY A 338 23.59 -3.18 3.03
CA GLY A 338 24.59 -2.83 4.03
C GLY A 338 24.52 -1.38 4.53
N GLY A 339 25.44 -1.02 5.40
CA GLY A 339 25.63 0.31 5.96
C GLY A 339 24.45 0.89 6.73
N THR A 340 24.37 2.20 6.75
CA THR A 340 23.36 2.97 7.49
C THR A 340 21.93 2.65 7.04
N TYR A 341 21.73 2.30 5.76
CA TYR A 341 20.41 1.95 5.23
C TYR A 341 19.98 0.50 5.51
N GLY A 342 20.87 -0.32 6.09
CA GLY A 342 20.61 -1.74 6.31
C GLY A 342 20.59 -2.56 5.02
N SER A 343 20.36 -3.86 5.17
CA SER A 343 20.23 -4.77 4.01
C SER A 343 18.77 -5.16 3.87
N ARG A 344 18.11 -4.64 2.85
CA ARG A 344 16.71 -4.95 2.53
C ARG A 344 16.55 -5.16 1.03
N LYS A 345 15.79 -6.18 0.69
CA LYS A 345 15.32 -6.36 -0.67
C LYS A 345 14.08 -5.48 -0.87
N ALA A 346 13.98 -4.84 -2.03
CA ALA A 346 12.70 -4.31 -2.45
C ALA A 346 11.68 -5.45 -2.53
N MET A 347 10.48 -5.21 -2.09
CA MET A 347 9.43 -6.22 -2.10
C MET A 347 8.27 -5.81 -3.01
N GLN A 348 8.20 -4.55 -3.38
CA GLN A 348 7.26 -4.01 -4.35
C GLN A 348 8.03 -3.61 -5.61
N PHE A 349 7.88 -4.40 -6.64
CA PHE A 349 8.40 -4.13 -7.97
C PHE A 349 7.31 -3.52 -8.82
N ILE A 350 7.71 -2.59 -9.65
CA ILE A 350 6.83 -1.87 -10.56
C ILE A 350 6.84 -2.58 -11.91
N LEU A 351 5.67 -2.78 -12.50
CA LEU A 351 5.57 -3.30 -13.86
C LEU A 351 6.21 -2.33 -14.86
N PRO A 352 7.08 -2.80 -15.76
CA PRO A 352 7.73 -1.93 -16.74
C PRO A 352 6.72 -1.22 -17.65
N THR A 353 5.59 -1.83 -17.94
CA THR A 353 4.51 -1.21 -18.73
C THR A 353 3.88 -0.02 -18.02
N TYR A 354 3.83 -0.03 -16.67
CA TYR A 354 3.42 1.15 -15.91
C TYR A 354 4.50 2.24 -15.95
N TYR A 355 5.78 1.90 -15.74
CA TYR A 355 6.89 2.85 -15.88
C TYR A 355 6.90 3.52 -17.26
N LEU A 356 6.66 2.74 -18.32
CA LEU A 356 6.61 3.21 -19.71
C LEU A 356 5.26 3.85 -20.09
N SER A 357 4.29 3.92 -19.17
CA SER A 357 2.99 4.56 -19.42
C SER A 357 2.98 6.05 -19.12
N PHE A 358 3.95 6.54 -18.36
CA PHE A 358 4.03 7.96 -18.05
C PHE A 358 4.40 8.76 -19.29
N GLU A 359 3.76 9.92 -19.43
CA GLU A 359 4.07 10.85 -20.52
C GLU A 359 5.46 11.46 -20.35
N GLU A 360 6.02 11.92 -21.45
CA GLU A 360 7.30 12.62 -21.41
C GLU A 360 7.20 13.89 -20.54
N GLY A 361 8.13 14.05 -19.62
CA GLY A 361 8.12 15.18 -18.67
C GLY A 361 7.22 14.99 -17.44
N ASP A 362 6.49 13.88 -17.31
CA ASP A 362 5.72 13.61 -16.10
C ASP A 362 6.63 13.41 -14.89
N ALA A 363 6.63 14.39 -14.00
CA ALA A 363 7.47 14.41 -12.82
C ALA A 363 7.19 13.28 -11.81
N ARG A 364 6.06 12.57 -11.96
CA ARG A 364 5.67 11.48 -11.08
C ARG A 364 6.38 10.18 -11.37
N ARG A 365 6.83 9.97 -12.63
CA ARG A 365 7.47 8.72 -13.06
C ARG A 365 8.64 8.35 -12.16
N ASP A 366 9.64 9.20 -12.09
CA ASP A 366 10.89 8.89 -11.38
C ASP A 366 10.77 9.02 -9.86
N VAL A 367 9.70 9.65 -9.36
CA VAL A 367 9.34 9.63 -7.94
C VAL A 367 8.70 8.30 -7.56
N THR A 368 7.76 7.82 -8.36
CA THR A 368 7.02 6.57 -8.09
C THR A 368 7.84 5.33 -8.42
N CYS A 369 8.66 5.42 -9.47
CA CYS A 369 9.43 4.32 -10.03
C CYS A 369 10.93 4.56 -9.87
N THR A 370 11.65 3.61 -9.29
CA THR A 370 13.10 3.68 -9.14
C THR A 370 13.77 2.66 -10.03
N SER A 371 14.64 3.13 -10.94
CA SER A 371 15.42 2.29 -11.85
C SER A 371 16.86 2.06 -11.36
N TYR A 372 17.08 2.07 -10.05
CA TYR A 372 18.38 1.80 -9.43
C TYR A 372 18.25 1.09 -8.08
N SER A 373 19.33 0.39 -7.69
CA SER A 373 19.50 -0.20 -6.36
C SER A 373 20.67 0.45 -5.66
N ILE A 374 20.64 0.51 -4.34
CA ILE A 374 21.65 1.16 -3.50
C ILE A 374 22.55 0.10 -2.88
N TYR A 375 23.85 0.21 -3.09
CA TYR A 375 24.85 -0.69 -2.53
C TYR A 375 25.84 0.06 -1.66
N PHE A 376 26.15 -0.53 -0.53
CA PHE A 376 27.25 -0.12 0.34
C PHE A 376 28.49 -0.94 0.00
N LEU A 377 29.56 -0.27 -0.36
CA LEU A 377 30.82 -0.90 -0.68
C LEU A 377 31.75 -0.75 0.50
N GLU A 378 32.05 -1.86 1.18
CA GLU A 378 33.03 -1.90 2.24
C GLU A 378 34.43 -1.69 1.66
N GLY A 379 35.03 -0.51 1.92
CA GLY A 379 36.42 -0.17 1.57
C GLY A 379 37.41 -0.27 2.74
N GLY A 380 36.93 -0.69 3.91
CA GLY A 380 37.66 -0.57 5.19
C GLY A 380 37.20 0.67 5.95
N ALA A 381 37.46 0.75 7.23
CA ALA A 381 36.81 1.65 8.22
C ALA A 381 36.83 3.18 7.93
N SER A 382 37.44 3.62 6.84
CA SER A 382 37.46 5.03 6.45
C SER A 382 37.04 5.32 4.99
N ASN A 383 36.66 4.29 4.22
CA ASN A 383 36.37 4.41 2.78
C ASN A 383 35.08 3.73 2.33
N ASP A 384 34.12 3.63 3.23
CA ASP A 384 32.80 3.10 2.89
C ASP A 384 32.08 4.04 1.92
N THR A 385 31.57 3.50 0.84
CA THR A 385 30.99 4.27 -0.24
C THR A 385 29.66 3.69 -0.64
N TRP A 386 28.65 4.55 -0.72
CA TRP A 386 27.35 4.23 -1.33
C TRP A 386 27.44 4.40 -2.84
N VAL A 387 26.83 3.47 -3.55
CA VAL A 387 26.71 3.54 -5.01
C VAL A 387 25.32 3.14 -5.43
N ASP A 388 24.82 3.88 -6.41
CA ASP A 388 23.55 3.57 -7.06
C ASP A 388 23.85 2.83 -8.36
N VAL A 389 23.19 1.70 -8.53
CA VAL A 389 23.37 0.84 -9.71
C VAL A 389 22.04 0.74 -10.46
N GLY A 390 22.06 1.19 -11.73
CA GLY A 390 20.91 1.09 -12.61
C GLY A 390 20.41 -0.34 -12.78
N THR A 391 19.11 -0.50 -12.95
CA THR A 391 18.44 -1.79 -13.06
C THR A 391 17.76 -1.99 -14.41
N THR A 392 17.26 -3.19 -14.63
CA THR A 392 16.52 -3.59 -15.84
C THR A 392 15.03 -3.30 -15.72
N TYR A 393 14.26 -3.47 -16.79
CA TYR A 393 12.80 -3.36 -16.76
C TYR A 393 12.14 -4.35 -15.80
N SER A 394 12.72 -5.53 -15.58
CA SER A 394 12.20 -6.49 -14.62
C SER A 394 12.47 -6.12 -13.16
N CYS A 395 13.23 -5.06 -12.90
CA CYS A 395 13.62 -4.64 -11.55
C CYS A 395 13.42 -3.14 -11.30
N ILE A 396 12.37 -2.56 -11.86
CA ILE A 396 11.93 -1.23 -11.44
C ILE A 396 11.24 -1.37 -10.09
N MET A 397 11.58 -0.54 -9.13
CA MET A 397 11.12 -0.65 -7.74
C MET A 397 10.29 0.57 -7.36
N SER A 398 9.47 0.42 -6.33
CA SER A 398 8.71 1.54 -5.75
C SER A 398 9.65 2.61 -5.20
N GLY A 399 9.30 3.88 -5.43
CA GLY A 399 10.18 5.01 -5.13
C GLY A 399 9.62 6.07 -4.19
N LYS A 400 8.29 6.13 -3.95
CA LYS A 400 7.69 7.18 -3.10
C LYS A 400 8.26 7.21 -1.69
N PHE A 401 8.58 6.04 -1.14
CA PHE A 401 9.09 5.88 0.22
C PHE A 401 10.56 5.43 0.22
N ARG A 402 11.37 5.99 -0.68
CA ARG A 402 12.78 5.57 -0.83
C ARG A 402 13.60 5.83 0.41
N ILE A 403 14.43 4.85 0.75
CA ILE A 403 15.21 4.84 1.99
C ILE A 403 16.07 6.08 2.19
N PRO A 404 16.80 6.62 1.19
CA PRO A 404 17.61 7.82 1.39
C PRO A 404 16.80 9.05 1.82
N TRP A 405 15.50 9.05 1.56
CA TRP A 405 14.62 10.14 2.00
C TRP A 405 14.04 9.92 3.41
N CYS A 406 14.07 8.69 3.92
CA CYS A 406 13.46 8.37 5.21
C CYS A 406 14.35 8.74 6.39
N VAL A 407 13.75 9.31 7.44
CA VAL A 407 14.39 9.43 8.74
C VAL A 407 14.55 8.04 9.35
N VAL A 408 15.79 7.66 9.66
CA VAL A 408 16.10 6.37 10.28
C VAL A 408 16.25 6.56 11.78
N PRO A 409 15.56 5.75 12.61
CA PRO A 409 15.79 5.74 14.05
C PRO A 409 17.24 5.36 14.37
N GLU A 410 17.88 6.07 15.27
CA GLU A 410 19.27 5.80 15.70
C GLU A 410 19.45 4.38 16.26
N SER A 411 18.37 3.81 16.82
CA SER A 411 18.42 2.49 17.48
C SER A 411 18.38 1.31 16.54
N ASP A 412 17.89 1.45 15.31
CA ASP A 412 17.75 0.34 14.35
C ASP A 412 17.63 0.81 12.90
N ALA A 413 18.71 0.62 12.15
CA ALA A 413 18.77 0.95 10.73
C ALA A 413 17.75 0.19 9.86
N ASN A 414 17.15 -0.88 10.38
CA ASN A 414 16.14 -1.67 9.67
C ASN A 414 14.71 -1.19 9.90
N LYS A 415 14.50 -0.23 10.80
CA LYS A 415 13.19 0.36 11.07
C LYS A 415 13.03 1.67 10.32
N ARG A 416 11.83 1.93 9.86
CA ARG A 416 11.48 3.13 9.10
C ARG A 416 10.19 3.70 9.66
N ASN A 417 10.23 4.96 10.06
CA ASN A 417 9.08 5.68 10.62
C ASN A 417 8.33 6.41 9.49
N VAL A 418 7.77 5.67 8.56
CA VAL A 418 6.97 6.23 7.47
C VAL A 418 5.50 5.98 7.76
N ASN A 419 4.72 7.04 7.87
CA ASN A 419 3.27 6.97 8.04
C ASN A 419 2.61 6.34 6.81
N ILE A 420 1.37 5.89 6.98
CA ILE A 420 0.56 5.35 5.88
C ILE A 420 -0.36 6.48 5.39
N PRO A 421 -0.17 6.99 4.17
CA PRO A 421 -1.07 8.00 3.61
C PRO A 421 -2.41 7.35 3.28
N ILE A 422 -3.50 7.89 3.79
CA ILE A 422 -4.85 7.36 3.59
C ILE A 422 -5.63 8.20 2.60
N ILE A 423 -5.64 9.52 2.80
CA ILE A 423 -6.38 10.44 1.95
C ILE A 423 -5.54 11.68 1.67
N ARG A 424 -5.44 12.04 0.39
CA ARG A 424 -4.78 13.24 -0.10
C ARG A 424 -5.76 14.16 -0.85
N TYR A 425 -5.46 15.44 -0.96
CA TYR A 425 -6.27 16.40 -1.68
C TYR A 425 -6.41 16.06 -3.18
N SER A 426 -5.39 15.46 -3.79
CA SER A 426 -5.49 14.94 -5.16
C SER A 426 -6.59 13.88 -5.33
N ASP A 427 -6.88 13.08 -4.28
CA ASP A 427 -8.00 12.13 -4.31
C ASP A 427 -9.35 12.85 -4.27
N VAL A 428 -9.46 13.91 -3.45
CA VAL A 428 -10.66 14.77 -3.42
C VAL A 428 -10.94 15.36 -4.82
N LEU A 429 -9.91 15.89 -5.48
CA LEU A 429 -10.04 16.45 -6.83
C LEU A 429 -10.51 15.41 -7.86
N LEU A 430 -9.93 14.19 -7.83
CA LEU A 430 -10.33 13.13 -8.76
C LEU A 430 -11.71 12.54 -8.45
N MET A 431 -12.08 12.40 -7.17
CA MET A 431 -13.43 12.01 -6.77
C MET A 431 -14.46 13.06 -7.20
N TYR A 432 -14.15 14.34 -7.03
CA TYR A 432 -15.00 15.43 -7.49
C TYR A 432 -15.20 15.40 -9.02
N ALA A 433 -14.11 15.26 -9.78
CA ALA A 433 -14.19 15.16 -11.22
C ALA A 433 -15.05 13.97 -11.68
N GLU A 434 -14.94 12.82 -11.01
CA GLU A 434 -15.75 11.62 -11.26
C GLU A 434 -17.24 11.87 -10.97
N THR A 435 -17.57 12.46 -9.82
CA THR A 435 -18.96 12.73 -9.44
C THR A 435 -19.61 13.72 -10.39
N GLN A 436 -18.91 14.79 -10.75
CA GLN A 436 -19.40 15.80 -11.70
C GLN A 436 -19.67 15.20 -13.08
N ASN A 437 -18.80 14.32 -13.57
CA ASN A 437 -19.02 13.63 -14.84
C ASN A 437 -20.27 12.72 -14.79
N TYR A 438 -20.38 11.91 -13.74
CA TYR A 438 -21.51 10.98 -13.56
C TYR A 438 -22.85 11.69 -13.42
N LEU A 439 -22.93 12.70 -12.56
CA LEU A 439 -24.18 13.40 -12.23
C LEU A 439 -24.72 14.24 -13.38
N ASN A 440 -23.84 14.77 -14.21
CA ASN A 440 -24.20 15.66 -15.33
C ASN A 440 -24.23 14.95 -16.69
N GLY A 441 -23.79 13.68 -16.76
CA GLY A 441 -23.69 12.91 -17.99
C GLY A 441 -22.60 13.39 -18.97
N ALA A 442 -21.76 14.33 -18.51
CA ALA A 442 -20.58 14.82 -19.22
C ALA A 442 -19.68 15.58 -18.21
N PRO A 443 -18.36 15.68 -18.46
CA PRO A 443 -17.46 16.40 -17.58
C PRO A 443 -17.78 17.91 -17.59
N THR A 444 -18.12 18.45 -16.42
CA THR A 444 -18.32 19.90 -16.22
C THR A 444 -16.99 20.65 -16.31
N GLN A 445 -17.03 22.00 -16.41
CA GLN A 445 -15.78 22.76 -16.39
C GLN A 445 -15.02 22.59 -15.06
N PRO A 446 -15.66 22.62 -13.87
CA PRO A 446 -14.98 22.32 -12.62
C PRO A 446 -14.33 20.91 -12.57
N ALA A 447 -14.95 19.88 -13.16
CA ALA A 447 -14.35 18.56 -13.28
C ALA A 447 -13.07 18.56 -14.11
N LYS A 448 -13.08 19.30 -15.23
CA LYS A 448 -11.90 19.46 -16.09
C LYS A 448 -10.78 20.24 -15.40
N ASP A 449 -11.15 21.27 -14.65
CA ASP A 449 -10.20 22.10 -13.90
C ASP A 449 -9.53 21.29 -12.78
N ALA A 450 -10.28 20.44 -12.08
CA ALA A 450 -9.74 19.55 -11.05
C ALA A 450 -8.73 18.53 -11.63
N LEU A 451 -9.04 17.92 -12.77
CA LEU A 451 -8.09 17.04 -13.46
C LEU A 451 -6.86 17.81 -13.93
N LYS A 452 -7.06 19.01 -14.47
CA LYS A 452 -5.99 19.88 -14.97
C LYS A 452 -5.03 20.28 -13.85
N GLU A 453 -5.52 20.62 -12.65
CA GLU A 453 -4.69 21.00 -11.51
C GLU A 453 -3.67 19.92 -11.15
N ILE A 454 -4.09 18.65 -11.17
CA ILE A 454 -3.20 17.51 -10.91
C ILE A 454 -2.14 17.37 -12.01
N ARG A 455 -2.56 17.50 -13.28
CA ARG A 455 -1.67 17.44 -14.45
C ARG A 455 -0.68 18.59 -14.49
N ASP A 456 -1.10 19.79 -14.13
CA ASP A 456 -0.23 20.96 -14.02
C ASP A 456 0.88 20.73 -12.99
N ARG A 457 0.53 20.21 -11.79
CA ARG A 457 1.49 19.85 -10.76
C ARG A 457 2.47 18.77 -11.23
N ALA A 458 2.00 17.84 -12.06
CA ALA A 458 2.80 16.76 -12.63
C ALA A 458 3.70 17.20 -13.81
N GLY A 459 3.50 18.41 -14.34
CA GLY A 459 4.24 18.91 -15.51
C GLY A 459 3.66 18.49 -16.86
N VAL A 460 2.48 17.87 -16.87
CA VAL A 460 1.79 17.37 -18.09
C VAL A 460 0.43 18.04 -18.31
N GLY A 461 0.28 19.28 -17.86
CA GLY A 461 -0.95 20.05 -17.97
C GLY A 461 -1.42 20.35 -19.39
N SER A 462 -0.56 20.12 -20.41
CA SER A 462 -0.88 20.22 -21.82
C SER A 462 -1.63 19.02 -22.40
N LEU A 463 -1.75 17.93 -21.64
CA LEU A 463 -2.50 16.75 -22.08
C LEU A 463 -3.97 17.10 -22.36
N PRO A 464 -4.53 16.61 -23.48
CA PRO A 464 -5.93 16.85 -23.79
C PRO A 464 -6.85 16.35 -22.68
N ILE A 465 -7.87 17.15 -22.34
CA ILE A 465 -8.91 16.77 -21.41
C ILE A 465 -10.14 16.36 -22.23
N PRO A 466 -10.56 15.08 -22.19
CA PRO A 466 -11.70 14.61 -22.95
C PRO A 466 -13.01 15.33 -22.58
N THR A 467 -13.92 15.40 -23.54
CA THR A 467 -15.27 15.96 -23.34
C THR A 467 -16.35 14.89 -23.40
N ASP A 468 -16.04 13.74 -24.01
CA ASP A 468 -16.89 12.56 -23.95
C ASP A 468 -16.86 11.98 -22.52
N PRO A 469 -18.01 11.62 -21.94
CA PRO A 469 -18.07 11.15 -20.56
C PRO A 469 -17.29 9.86 -20.32
N GLN A 470 -17.26 8.94 -21.29
CA GLN A 470 -16.54 7.67 -21.15
C GLN A 470 -15.03 7.86 -21.30
N GLU A 471 -14.60 8.66 -22.27
CA GLU A 471 -13.19 9.00 -22.45
C GLU A 471 -12.64 9.78 -21.25
N PHE A 472 -13.47 10.64 -20.64
CA PHE A 472 -13.10 11.37 -19.43
C PHE A 472 -12.95 10.42 -18.24
N GLU A 473 -13.85 9.45 -18.08
CA GLU A 473 -13.74 8.41 -17.07
C GLU A 473 -12.48 7.53 -17.27
N ASP A 474 -12.13 7.21 -18.52
CA ASP A 474 -10.90 6.51 -18.87
C ASP A 474 -9.66 7.35 -18.50
N ALA A 475 -9.71 8.67 -18.76
CA ALA A 475 -8.64 9.59 -18.37
C ALA A 475 -8.50 9.70 -16.85
N LEU A 476 -9.59 9.75 -16.09
CA LEU A 476 -9.57 9.74 -14.62
C LEU A 476 -8.97 8.45 -14.07
N ALA A 477 -9.33 7.30 -14.63
CA ALA A 477 -8.79 6.02 -14.21
C ALA A 477 -7.26 5.94 -14.47
N GLN A 478 -6.78 6.45 -15.61
CA GLN A 478 -5.37 6.53 -15.91
C GLN A 478 -4.65 7.53 -14.99
N GLU A 479 -5.26 8.70 -14.73
CA GLU A 479 -4.70 9.70 -13.82
C GLU A 479 -4.55 9.15 -12.39
N ARG A 480 -5.56 8.41 -11.91
CA ARG A 480 -5.47 7.71 -10.61
C ARG A 480 -4.30 6.72 -10.57
N LYS A 481 -4.03 6.00 -11.66
CA LYS A 481 -2.87 5.09 -11.70
C LYS A 481 -1.56 5.86 -11.58
N TRP A 482 -1.38 6.94 -12.32
CA TRP A 482 -0.15 7.75 -12.25
C TRP A 482 0.01 8.44 -10.89
N GLU A 483 -1.07 8.91 -10.31
CA GLU A 483 -1.07 9.66 -9.06
C GLU A 483 -0.89 8.76 -7.83
N PHE A 484 -1.59 7.62 -7.77
CA PHE A 484 -1.68 6.77 -6.58
C PHE A 484 -0.93 5.44 -6.66
N GLY A 485 -0.22 5.16 -7.74
CA GLY A 485 0.62 3.95 -7.81
C GLY A 485 1.57 3.85 -6.61
N GLY A 486 1.53 2.72 -5.90
CA GLY A 486 2.28 2.50 -4.68
C GLY A 486 1.65 3.02 -3.38
N GLU A 487 0.35 3.45 -3.41
CA GLU A 487 -0.35 4.00 -2.24
C GLU A 487 -1.55 3.14 -1.76
N LEU A 488 -1.67 1.89 -2.21
CA LEU A 488 -2.66 0.89 -1.76
C LEU A 488 -4.07 0.98 -2.34
N SER A 489 -4.48 2.03 -3.02
CA SER A 489 -5.89 2.22 -3.41
C SER A 489 -6.26 1.65 -4.78
N LEU A 490 -5.30 1.43 -5.69
CA LEU A 490 -5.58 1.15 -7.10
C LEU A 490 -6.42 -0.11 -7.35
N ARG A 491 -6.17 -1.19 -6.61
CA ARG A 491 -6.95 -2.42 -6.74
C ARG A 491 -8.43 -2.17 -6.46
N THR A 492 -8.73 -1.57 -5.33
CA THR A 492 -10.10 -1.33 -4.88
C THR A 492 -10.79 -0.26 -5.72
N ASP A 493 -10.06 0.76 -6.16
CA ASP A 493 -10.57 1.77 -7.08
C ASP A 493 -10.97 1.17 -8.43
N LEU A 494 -10.14 0.33 -9.03
CA LEU A 494 -10.46 -0.32 -10.30
C LEU A 494 -11.64 -1.30 -10.18
N ILE A 495 -11.80 -1.95 -9.02
CA ILE A 495 -12.97 -2.80 -8.74
C ILE A 495 -14.23 -1.94 -8.68
N ARG A 496 -14.24 -0.86 -7.85
CA ARG A 496 -15.42 0.01 -7.71
C ARG A 496 -15.80 0.74 -9.00
N MET A 497 -14.82 1.00 -9.87
CA MET A 497 -15.04 1.58 -11.19
C MET A 497 -15.49 0.54 -12.23
N GLY A 498 -15.56 -0.75 -11.88
CA GLY A 498 -15.92 -1.85 -12.79
C GLY A 498 -14.86 -2.13 -13.87
N ARG A 499 -13.60 -1.78 -13.62
CA ARG A 499 -12.52 -1.79 -14.61
C ARG A 499 -11.49 -2.89 -14.42
N ILE A 500 -11.53 -3.60 -13.30
CA ILE A 500 -10.44 -4.49 -12.90
C ILE A 500 -10.13 -5.58 -13.96
N ALA A 501 -11.15 -6.28 -14.47
CA ALA A 501 -10.95 -7.33 -15.47
C ALA A 501 -10.30 -6.79 -16.76
N LYS A 502 -10.83 -5.64 -17.27
CA LYS A 502 -10.29 -4.94 -18.45
C LYS A 502 -8.84 -4.52 -18.23
N GLU A 503 -8.53 -3.97 -17.05
CA GLU A 503 -7.19 -3.49 -16.70
C GLU A 503 -6.17 -4.62 -16.62
N LEU A 504 -6.49 -5.73 -15.93
CA LEU A 504 -5.59 -6.88 -15.82
C LEU A 504 -5.31 -7.51 -17.19
N ALA A 505 -6.33 -7.66 -18.02
CA ALA A 505 -6.18 -8.16 -19.40
C ALA A 505 -5.32 -7.23 -20.26
N ALA A 506 -5.58 -5.91 -20.20
CA ALA A 506 -4.80 -4.92 -20.93
C ALA A 506 -3.34 -4.87 -20.47
N THR A 507 -3.09 -4.94 -19.16
CA THR A 507 -1.74 -4.98 -18.61
C THR A 507 -0.98 -6.24 -19.04
N LYS A 508 -1.61 -7.41 -18.99
CA LYS A 508 -1.00 -8.66 -19.44
C LYS A 508 -0.66 -8.60 -20.94
N GLN A 509 -1.56 -8.04 -21.75
CA GLN A 509 -1.29 -7.86 -23.19
C GLN A 509 -0.15 -6.86 -23.42
N ALA A 510 -0.13 -5.74 -22.71
CA ALA A 510 0.94 -4.75 -22.78
C ALA A 510 2.30 -5.34 -22.40
N MET A 511 2.36 -6.22 -21.41
CA MET A 511 3.60 -6.92 -21.04
C MET A 511 4.07 -7.89 -22.15
N LYS A 512 3.15 -8.57 -22.83
CA LYS A 512 3.48 -9.40 -24.02
C LYS A 512 3.99 -8.54 -25.17
N ASP A 513 3.32 -7.42 -25.44
CA ASP A 513 3.73 -6.49 -26.49
C ASP A 513 5.11 -5.89 -26.22
N LEU A 514 5.40 -5.55 -24.96
CA LEU A 514 6.73 -5.08 -24.54
C LEU A 514 7.77 -6.20 -24.72
N SER A 515 7.49 -7.41 -24.28
CA SER A 515 8.38 -8.57 -24.45
C SER A 515 8.73 -8.84 -25.93
N ASP A 516 7.73 -8.72 -26.79
CA ASP A 516 7.88 -8.92 -28.23
C ASP A 516 8.35 -7.67 -28.99
N ARG A 517 8.47 -6.52 -28.30
CA ARG A 517 8.73 -5.20 -28.88
C ARG A 517 7.77 -4.88 -30.02
N LYS A 518 6.47 -4.91 -29.72
CA LYS A 518 5.38 -4.65 -30.68
C LYS A 518 4.55 -3.44 -30.25
N ASN A 519 3.74 -2.96 -31.18
CA ASN A 519 2.84 -1.84 -30.99
C ASN A 519 3.55 -0.62 -30.42
N LYS A 520 3.04 0.03 -29.40
CA LYS A 520 3.65 1.20 -28.78
C LYS A 520 5.02 0.93 -28.13
N TYR A 521 5.43 -0.33 -28.03
CA TYR A 521 6.73 -0.72 -27.47
C TYR A 521 7.77 -1.13 -28.54
N ALA A 522 7.47 -0.94 -29.83
CA ALA A 522 8.37 -1.33 -30.94
C ALA A 522 9.74 -0.62 -30.83
N ASP A 523 9.73 0.63 -30.43
CA ASP A 523 10.92 1.49 -30.35
C ASP A 523 11.52 1.56 -28.94
N VAL A 524 11.04 0.73 -27.99
CA VAL A 524 11.61 0.68 -26.64
C VAL A 524 13.03 0.17 -26.71
N SER A 525 13.96 0.92 -26.11
CA SER A 525 15.37 0.61 -26.13
C SER A 525 15.71 -0.72 -25.44
N VAL A 526 16.52 -1.54 -26.10
CA VAL A 526 17.06 -2.78 -25.54
C VAL A 526 18.25 -2.51 -24.65
N TYR A 527 19.06 -1.50 -24.97
CA TYR A 527 20.21 -1.11 -24.17
C TYR A 527 20.07 0.31 -23.64
N ARG A 528 20.48 0.49 -22.41
CA ARG A 528 20.57 1.76 -21.72
C ARG A 528 21.98 1.96 -21.19
N LEU A 529 22.57 3.12 -21.43
CA LEU A 529 23.77 3.53 -20.74
C LEU A 529 23.42 4.27 -19.47
N TYR A 530 23.81 3.74 -18.33
CA TYR A 530 23.70 4.43 -17.05
C TYR A 530 25.03 5.12 -16.70
N LYS A 531 24.93 6.33 -16.19
CA LYS A 531 26.04 6.98 -15.51
C LYS A 531 26.25 6.33 -14.16
N PHE A 532 27.51 6.03 -13.82
CA PHE A 532 27.83 5.56 -12.49
C PHE A 532 27.68 6.71 -11.50
N HIS A 533 26.79 6.53 -10.53
CA HIS A 533 26.53 7.49 -9.48
C HIS A 533 27.11 7.00 -8.16
N LYS A 534 27.98 7.84 -7.57
CA LYS A 534 28.64 7.61 -6.29
C LYS A 534 28.24 8.75 -5.39
N ASP A 535 27.12 8.68 -4.75
CA ASP A 535 26.80 9.71 -3.75
C ASP A 535 25.52 9.50 -2.93
N ALA A 536 25.22 8.40 -2.41
CA ALA A 536 24.10 8.27 -1.50
C ALA A 536 24.58 8.22 -0.04
N GLN A 537 25.46 9.16 0.36
CA GLN A 537 26.07 9.11 1.70
C GLN A 537 25.26 9.76 2.80
N THR A 538 24.26 10.60 2.46
CA THR A 538 23.53 11.39 3.46
C THR A 538 22.06 11.10 3.44
N TYR A 539 21.47 10.96 4.64
CA TYR A 539 20.03 11.07 4.81
C TYR A 539 19.54 12.39 4.26
N GLY A 540 18.39 12.35 3.61
CA GLY A 540 17.79 13.53 3.05
C GLY A 540 18.37 13.95 1.69
N ASP A 541 19.13 13.11 1.04
CA ASP A 541 19.53 13.31 -0.35
C ASP A 541 18.27 13.36 -1.23
N THR A 542 18.11 14.46 -1.96
CA THR A 542 16.99 14.66 -2.89
C THR A 542 17.17 13.94 -4.22
N PHE A 543 18.22 13.14 -4.35
CA PHE A 543 18.54 12.39 -5.56
C PHE A 543 17.33 11.55 -6.04
N LEU A 544 16.99 11.69 -7.29
CA LEU A 544 15.79 11.12 -7.89
C LEU A 544 16.08 9.93 -8.80
N ALA A 545 17.02 10.09 -9.73
CA ALA A 545 17.33 9.08 -10.73
C ALA A 545 18.80 9.19 -11.19
N ILE A 546 19.36 8.08 -11.64
CA ILE A 546 20.67 8.05 -12.30
C ILE A 546 20.51 8.60 -13.71
N ASP A 547 21.45 9.43 -14.17
CA ASP A 547 21.51 9.84 -15.57
C ASP A 547 21.65 8.62 -16.47
N TYR A 548 20.87 8.57 -17.54
CA TYR A 548 20.94 7.50 -18.51
C TYR A 548 20.64 7.97 -19.94
N ILE A 549 21.04 7.14 -20.89
CA ILE A 549 20.71 7.29 -22.30
C ILE A 549 20.16 5.97 -22.82
N ASP A 550 19.00 6.02 -23.44
CA ASP A 550 18.44 4.89 -24.16
C ASP A 550 19.06 4.78 -25.53
N LEU A 551 19.67 3.64 -25.88
CA LEU A 551 20.34 3.42 -27.14
C LEU A 551 19.36 2.85 -28.18
N THR A 552 19.27 3.51 -29.32
CA THR A 552 18.41 3.11 -30.45
C THR A 552 19.21 2.91 -31.74
N ASP A 553 20.43 3.48 -31.85
CA ASP A 553 21.34 3.30 -33.00
C ASP A 553 22.10 1.98 -32.92
N ASP A 554 22.12 1.22 -34.01
CA ASP A 554 22.75 -0.10 -34.03
C ASP A 554 24.26 -0.05 -33.82
N ASN A 555 24.95 1.05 -34.22
CA ASN A 555 26.37 1.21 -33.98
C ASN A 555 26.68 1.49 -32.51
N GLU A 556 25.84 2.30 -31.86
CA GLU A 556 25.93 2.55 -30.41
C GLU A 556 25.68 1.26 -29.62
N ILE A 557 24.65 0.51 -30.02
CA ILE A 557 24.33 -0.80 -29.44
C ILE A 557 25.49 -1.78 -29.64
N ALA A 558 26.13 -1.78 -30.80
CA ALA A 558 27.30 -2.62 -31.05
C ALA A 558 28.49 -2.25 -30.14
N VAL A 559 28.69 -0.97 -29.85
CA VAL A 559 29.68 -0.52 -28.85
C VAL A 559 29.28 -0.98 -27.47
N ALA A 560 28.00 -0.81 -27.09
CA ALA A 560 27.48 -1.22 -25.79
C ALA A 560 27.67 -2.71 -25.52
N LYS A 561 27.60 -3.55 -26.54
CA LYS A 561 27.82 -5.01 -26.46
C LYS A 561 29.29 -5.42 -26.32
N ALA A 562 30.25 -4.53 -26.52
CA ALA A 562 31.66 -4.89 -26.45
C ALA A 562 32.06 -5.29 -25.02
N VAL A 563 32.81 -6.39 -24.90
CA VAL A 563 33.30 -6.96 -23.64
C VAL A 563 34.79 -6.76 -23.50
N PRO A 564 35.27 -5.71 -22.80
CA PRO A 564 36.70 -5.50 -22.58
C PRO A 564 37.30 -6.66 -21.76
N THR A 565 38.42 -7.17 -22.19
CA THR A 565 39.12 -8.30 -21.55
C THR A 565 40.32 -7.85 -20.69
N ASN A 566 40.78 -6.62 -20.88
CA ASN A 566 41.92 -6.04 -20.16
C ASN A 566 41.68 -4.52 -19.93
N LYS A 567 42.59 -3.91 -19.16
CA LYS A 567 42.45 -2.50 -18.79
C LYS A 567 42.52 -1.57 -20.00
N ALA A 568 43.35 -1.82 -20.97
CA ALA A 568 43.48 -0.95 -22.16
C ALA A 568 42.21 -0.97 -23.00
N GLU A 569 41.62 -2.13 -23.20
CA GLU A 569 40.32 -2.29 -23.86
C GLU A 569 39.20 -1.60 -23.05
N TYR A 570 39.22 -1.71 -21.72
CA TYR A 570 38.25 -1.02 -20.87
C TYR A 570 38.39 0.50 -20.99
N ASP A 571 39.58 1.05 -20.94
CA ASP A 571 39.78 2.50 -21.05
C ASP A 571 39.33 3.01 -22.45
N ALA A 572 39.63 2.23 -23.52
CA ALA A 572 39.13 2.51 -24.86
C ALA A 572 37.60 2.41 -24.95
N PHE A 573 37.00 1.42 -24.29
CA PHE A 573 35.54 1.25 -24.17
C PHE A 573 34.90 2.44 -23.49
N GLN A 574 35.41 2.86 -22.33
CA GLN A 574 34.90 4.05 -21.62
C GLN A 574 35.02 5.32 -22.49
N THR A 575 36.06 5.45 -23.29
CA THR A 575 36.21 6.56 -24.23
C THR A 575 35.09 6.56 -25.27
N LYS A 576 34.80 5.41 -25.88
CA LYS A 576 33.70 5.26 -26.85
C LYS A 576 32.32 5.54 -26.20
N LEU A 577 32.08 5.04 -24.99
CA LEU A 577 30.84 5.34 -24.27
C LEU A 577 30.70 6.85 -24.01
N ALA A 578 31.79 7.51 -23.63
CA ALA A 578 31.80 8.96 -23.42
C ALA A 578 31.55 9.75 -24.72
N GLU A 579 31.98 9.24 -25.88
CA GLU A 579 31.66 9.81 -27.20
C GLU A 579 30.17 9.71 -27.51
N ILE A 580 29.56 8.53 -27.28
CA ILE A 580 28.12 8.32 -27.42
C ILE A 580 27.34 9.30 -26.52
N VAL A 581 27.71 9.40 -25.24
CA VAL A 581 27.08 10.30 -24.30
C VAL A 581 27.09 11.76 -24.76
N ARG A 582 28.25 12.23 -25.29
CA ARG A 582 28.35 13.59 -25.83
C ARG A 582 27.52 13.79 -27.09
N ALA A 583 27.43 12.76 -27.96
CA ALA A 583 26.56 12.81 -29.14
C ALA A 583 25.08 13.00 -28.80
N HIS A 584 24.65 12.48 -27.64
CA HIS A 584 23.31 12.70 -27.06
C HIS A 584 23.21 14.02 -26.28
N GLY A 585 24.17 14.93 -26.38
CA GLY A 585 24.12 16.27 -25.77
C GLY A 585 24.37 16.31 -24.25
N ILE A 586 24.85 15.23 -23.66
CA ILE A 586 25.15 15.16 -22.23
C ILE A 586 26.63 15.47 -21.99
N ALA A 587 26.90 16.38 -21.05
CA ALA A 587 28.24 16.70 -20.64
C ALA A 587 28.90 15.52 -19.91
N VAL A 588 30.15 15.20 -20.32
CA VAL A 588 30.95 14.16 -19.65
C VAL A 588 32.11 14.84 -18.93
N ASN A 589 32.13 14.78 -17.63
CA ASN A 589 33.15 15.33 -16.76
C ASN A 589 34.32 14.35 -16.59
N ALA A 590 35.48 14.89 -16.18
CA ALA A 590 36.64 14.06 -15.86
C ALA A 590 36.30 13.09 -14.70
N GLY A 591 36.49 11.80 -14.96
CA GLY A 591 36.19 10.76 -13.98
C GLY A 591 34.79 10.13 -14.08
N ASP A 592 33.87 10.68 -14.86
CA ASP A 592 32.57 10.05 -15.13
C ASP A 592 32.79 8.66 -15.75
N LYS A 593 32.04 7.71 -15.26
CA LYS A 593 31.98 6.34 -15.77
C LYS A 593 30.58 6.01 -16.24
N TRP A 594 30.51 5.33 -17.37
CA TRP A 594 29.24 4.87 -17.94
C TRP A 594 29.29 3.37 -18.15
N TYR A 595 28.14 2.72 -18.04
CA TYR A 595 28.03 1.29 -18.26
C TYR A 595 26.70 0.95 -18.93
N PRO A 596 26.74 0.02 -19.92
CA PRO A 596 25.49 -0.42 -20.56
C PRO A 596 24.77 -1.49 -19.76
N VAL A 597 23.46 -1.46 -19.84
CA VAL A 597 22.57 -2.47 -19.29
C VAL A 597 21.61 -2.92 -20.38
N ASN A 598 21.47 -4.23 -20.57
CA ASN A 598 20.40 -4.77 -21.36
C ASN A 598 19.09 -4.72 -20.52
N MET A 599 18.15 -3.87 -20.93
CA MET A 599 16.93 -3.59 -20.19
C MET A 599 15.96 -4.77 -20.12
N PHE A 600 16.12 -5.74 -21.01
CA PHE A 600 15.31 -6.97 -21.05
C PHE A 600 15.93 -8.15 -20.29
N GLU A 601 17.08 -7.95 -19.67
CA GLU A 601 17.71 -8.99 -18.86
C GLU A 601 16.93 -9.21 -17.56
N ALA A 602 16.78 -10.48 -17.19
CA ALA A 602 16.17 -10.82 -15.91
C ALA A 602 17.06 -10.34 -14.74
N TYR A 603 16.47 -9.66 -13.79
CA TYR A 603 17.16 -9.25 -12.58
C TYR A 603 17.46 -10.45 -11.70
N THR A 604 18.72 -10.73 -11.49
CA THR A 604 19.21 -11.80 -10.62
C THR A 604 20.26 -11.27 -9.64
N SER A 605 20.51 -12.01 -8.56
CA SER A 605 21.61 -11.69 -7.62
C SER A 605 22.96 -11.66 -8.34
N THR A 606 23.12 -12.45 -9.40
CA THR A 606 24.30 -12.49 -10.25
C THR A 606 24.42 -11.23 -11.11
N PHE A 607 23.31 -10.76 -11.70
CA PHE A 607 23.25 -9.48 -12.42
C PHE A 607 23.74 -8.35 -11.52
N ASN A 608 23.19 -8.19 -10.33
CA ASN A 608 23.62 -7.19 -9.35
C ASN A 608 25.12 -7.28 -9.03
N GLY A 609 25.61 -8.49 -8.79
CA GLY A 609 27.02 -8.72 -8.54
C GLY A 609 27.88 -8.28 -9.73
N ASN A 610 27.45 -8.54 -10.95
CA ASN A 610 28.18 -8.21 -12.17
C ASN A 610 28.12 -6.71 -12.47
N ALA A 611 26.96 -6.06 -12.35
CA ALA A 611 26.85 -4.61 -12.53
C ALA A 611 27.76 -3.85 -11.55
N ARG A 612 27.85 -4.28 -10.30
CA ARG A 612 28.78 -3.72 -9.30
C ARG A 612 30.24 -3.88 -9.70
N LYS A 613 30.59 -5.03 -10.24
CA LYS A 613 31.95 -5.32 -10.68
C LYS A 613 32.27 -4.55 -11.99
N ALA A 614 31.30 -4.41 -12.89
CA ALA A 614 31.48 -3.67 -14.15
C ALA A 614 31.89 -2.20 -13.94
N VAL A 615 31.41 -1.58 -12.85
CA VAL A 615 31.80 -0.20 -12.51
C VAL A 615 33.04 -0.11 -11.60
N GLY A 616 33.69 -1.23 -11.32
CA GLY A 616 34.95 -1.25 -10.61
C GLY A 616 34.87 -1.29 -9.08
N PHE A 617 33.80 -1.80 -8.51
CA PHE A 617 33.60 -1.83 -7.07
C PHE A 617 33.58 -3.26 -6.48
N GLY A 618 34.46 -3.51 -5.55
CA GLY A 618 34.57 -4.77 -4.80
C GLY A 618 35.96 -4.94 -4.17
N LYS A 619 36.05 -5.69 -3.07
CA LYS A 619 37.35 -6.06 -2.48
C LYS A 619 38.18 -6.83 -3.50
N GLY A 620 39.40 -6.40 -3.72
CA GLY A 620 40.35 -7.06 -4.64
C GLY A 620 40.12 -6.79 -6.11
N PHE A 621 39.46 -5.67 -6.44
CA PHE A 621 39.29 -5.24 -7.79
C PHE A 621 40.68 -5.09 -8.52
N ASN A 622 40.85 -5.82 -9.61
CA ASN A 622 41.95 -5.63 -10.53
C ASN A 622 41.43 -5.53 -11.97
N ALA A 623 42.23 -4.91 -12.83
CA ALA A 623 41.89 -4.62 -14.24
C ALA A 623 41.50 -5.89 -15.05
N LEU A 624 41.92 -7.08 -14.62
CA LEU A 624 41.62 -8.35 -15.29
C LEU A 624 40.22 -8.86 -14.96
N GLN A 625 39.60 -8.39 -13.86
CA GLN A 625 38.26 -8.79 -13.49
C GLN A 625 37.21 -7.95 -14.22
N ILE A 626 37.55 -6.77 -14.73
CA ILE A 626 36.63 -5.90 -15.46
C ILE A 626 36.06 -6.61 -16.69
N GLY A 627 36.94 -7.25 -17.48
CA GLY A 627 36.54 -7.87 -18.73
C GLY A 627 35.68 -9.13 -18.64
N LYS A 628 35.64 -9.78 -17.46
CA LYS A 628 34.86 -11.01 -17.26
C LYS A 628 33.42 -10.78 -16.76
N ILE A 629 33.05 -9.54 -16.49
CA ILE A 629 31.93 -9.26 -15.62
C ILE A 629 30.82 -8.49 -16.31
N ILE A 630 31.12 -7.83 -17.44
CA ILE A 630 30.21 -6.85 -18.04
C ILE A 630 29.04 -7.48 -18.77
N TYR A 631 29.16 -8.74 -19.16
CA TYR A 631 28.07 -9.39 -19.89
C TYR A 631 27.81 -10.79 -19.38
N MET A 632 26.73 -10.92 -18.64
CA MET A 632 25.99 -12.16 -18.67
C MET A 632 25.32 -12.25 -20.03
N ASN A 633 25.53 -13.37 -20.67
CA ASN A 633 24.73 -13.72 -21.84
C ASN A 633 23.26 -13.70 -21.37
N PRO A 634 22.43 -12.76 -21.85
CA PRO A 634 21.09 -12.64 -21.34
C PRO A 634 20.31 -13.90 -21.67
N THR A 635 20.05 -14.70 -20.66
CA THR A 635 19.08 -15.77 -20.78
C THR A 635 17.72 -15.12 -20.67
N GLY A 636 17.01 -15.02 -21.78
CA GLY A 636 15.67 -14.44 -21.80
C GLY A 636 15.57 -13.01 -22.30
N SER A 637 16.60 -12.46 -22.96
CA SER A 637 16.52 -11.15 -23.56
C SER A 637 15.82 -11.18 -24.91
N ALA A 638 15.15 -10.07 -25.28
CA ALA A 638 14.57 -9.87 -26.61
C ALA A 638 15.57 -10.09 -27.74
N GLU A 639 16.86 -9.81 -27.47
CA GLU A 639 17.95 -9.90 -28.39
C GLU A 639 18.35 -11.32 -28.80
N ASN A 640 18.17 -12.30 -27.92
CA ASN A 640 18.44 -13.72 -28.19
C ASN A 640 17.18 -14.49 -28.60
N GLY A 641 16.10 -13.79 -29.00
CA GLY A 641 14.79 -14.42 -29.19
C GLY A 641 14.18 -14.86 -27.87
N GLY A 642 14.82 -14.48 -26.77
CA GLY A 642 14.29 -14.68 -25.42
C GLY A 642 13.17 -13.70 -25.16
N LYS A 643 12.07 -14.23 -24.71
CA LYS A 643 10.96 -13.44 -24.16
C LYS A 643 11.31 -12.96 -22.77
N TYR A 644 10.61 -11.94 -22.28
CA TYR A 644 10.51 -11.70 -20.85
C TYR A 644 10.30 -13.05 -20.17
N PRO A 645 10.91 -13.25 -18.98
CA PRO A 645 10.85 -14.53 -18.31
C PRO A 645 9.40 -15.04 -18.23
N ASP A 646 9.25 -16.34 -18.16
CA ASP A 646 7.97 -17.09 -18.14
C ASP A 646 6.94 -16.58 -17.09
N TRP A 647 7.34 -15.64 -16.23
CA TRP A 647 6.45 -15.01 -15.27
C TRP A 647 5.32 -14.14 -15.88
N ILE A 648 5.38 -13.79 -17.19
CA ILE A 648 4.24 -13.17 -17.87
C ILE A 648 3.16 -14.22 -18.17
N GLU A 649 3.58 -15.38 -18.65
CA GLU A 649 2.71 -16.50 -18.92
C GLU A 649 3.54 -17.78 -19.07
N ALA A 650 3.34 -18.75 -18.19
CA ALA A 650 3.91 -20.07 -18.34
C ALA A 650 3.31 -20.78 -19.58
N ALA A 651 4.11 -21.59 -20.26
CA ALA A 651 3.71 -22.25 -21.49
C ALA A 651 2.48 -23.18 -21.33
N ASP A 652 2.29 -23.71 -20.12
CA ASP A 652 1.14 -24.57 -19.77
C ASP A 652 -0.01 -23.79 -19.08
N GLY A 653 0.11 -22.47 -18.93
CA GLY A 653 -0.88 -21.62 -18.28
C GLY A 653 -0.99 -21.80 -16.77
N SER A 654 -0.08 -22.56 -16.16
CA SER A 654 -0.12 -22.86 -14.71
C SER A 654 0.43 -21.74 -13.84
N ASP A 655 1.11 -20.77 -14.43
CA ASP A 655 1.76 -19.65 -13.74
C ASP A 655 1.82 -18.40 -14.63
N GLY A 656 2.20 -17.28 -14.06
CA GLY A 656 2.38 -16.03 -14.78
C GLY A 656 1.64 -14.86 -14.15
N LEU A 657 1.73 -13.70 -14.80
CA LEU A 657 1.12 -12.46 -14.32
C LEU A 657 -0.42 -12.63 -14.28
N TYR A 658 -0.99 -12.43 -13.09
CA TYR A 658 -2.44 -12.54 -12.84
C TYR A 658 -3.05 -13.89 -13.17
N TYR A 659 -2.28 -14.99 -13.17
CA TYR A 659 -2.76 -16.32 -13.57
C TYR A 659 -3.92 -16.85 -12.70
N GLY A 660 -4.00 -16.40 -11.45
CA GLY A 660 -5.07 -16.78 -10.52
C GLY A 660 -6.34 -15.95 -10.63
N TYR A 661 -6.34 -14.88 -11.44
CA TYR A 661 -7.53 -14.03 -11.56
C TYR A 661 -8.68 -14.77 -12.25
N LYS A 662 -9.81 -14.75 -11.59
CA LYS A 662 -11.09 -15.26 -12.10
C LYS A 662 -12.11 -14.15 -11.98
N GLU A 663 -12.58 -13.66 -13.13
CA GLU A 663 -13.62 -12.63 -13.17
C GLU A 663 -14.89 -13.09 -12.45
N ASN A 664 -15.55 -12.18 -11.75
CA ASN A 664 -16.67 -12.46 -10.86
C ASN A 664 -16.34 -13.44 -9.72
N CYS A 665 -15.10 -13.46 -9.25
CA CYS A 665 -14.65 -14.27 -8.12
C CYS A 665 -13.51 -13.60 -7.35
N SER A 666 -12.41 -13.26 -8.04
CA SER A 666 -11.16 -12.83 -7.42
C SER A 666 -11.15 -11.37 -6.97
N GLU A 667 -12.23 -10.63 -7.21
CA GLU A 667 -12.37 -9.24 -6.76
C GLU A 667 -12.40 -9.12 -5.23
N LEU A 668 -12.83 -10.18 -4.54
CA LEU A 668 -12.80 -10.30 -3.08
C LEU A 668 -11.87 -11.42 -2.64
N LEU A 669 -11.33 -11.30 -1.43
CA LEU A 669 -10.57 -12.37 -0.80
C LEU A 669 -11.50 -13.35 -0.06
N PRO A 670 -11.12 -14.64 0.01
CA PRO A 670 -11.84 -15.61 0.84
C PRO A 670 -11.62 -15.35 2.32
N PHE A 671 -12.57 -15.75 3.17
CA PHE A 671 -12.30 -15.90 4.58
C PHE A 671 -11.33 -17.06 4.82
N ALA A 672 -10.45 -16.90 5.80
CA ALA A 672 -9.52 -17.94 6.16
C ALA A 672 -10.21 -19.10 6.90
N ALA A 673 -9.79 -20.35 6.62
CA ALA A 673 -10.40 -21.59 7.12
C ALA A 673 -9.38 -22.66 7.56
N LYS A 674 -8.12 -22.29 7.86
CA LYS A 674 -7.06 -23.29 8.06
C LYS A 674 -6.91 -23.79 9.50
N SER A 675 -7.15 -22.96 10.50
CA SER A 675 -6.90 -23.26 11.91
C SER A 675 -7.78 -22.43 12.83
N ALA A 676 -7.84 -22.77 14.12
CA ALA A 676 -8.47 -21.95 15.14
C ALA A 676 -7.96 -20.49 15.11
N GLY A 677 -8.82 -19.53 15.35
CA GLY A 677 -8.58 -18.10 15.15
C GLY A 677 -8.91 -17.61 13.73
N HIS A 678 -9.31 -18.50 12.81
CA HIS A 678 -9.77 -18.13 11.48
C HIS A 678 -11.29 -18.00 11.43
N PRO A 679 -11.85 -16.99 10.73
CA PRO A 679 -13.27 -16.68 10.74
C PRO A 679 -14.20 -17.85 10.44
N LEU A 680 -13.86 -18.68 9.43
CA LEU A 680 -14.69 -19.81 9.03
C LEU A 680 -14.55 -21.03 9.96
N VAL A 681 -13.50 -21.09 10.76
CA VAL A 681 -13.32 -22.17 11.74
C VAL A 681 -14.05 -21.85 13.03
N ASP A 682 -13.98 -20.60 13.47
CA ASP A 682 -14.51 -20.16 14.74
C ASP A 682 -16.01 -19.78 14.66
N ASN A 683 -16.53 -19.42 13.48
CA ASN A 683 -17.93 -19.05 13.28
C ASN A 683 -18.64 -20.02 12.31
N PRO A 684 -19.40 -21.00 12.79
CA PRO A 684 -20.09 -21.99 11.95
C PRO A 684 -21.22 -21.39 11.09
N ASN A 685 -21.72 -20.21 11.43
CA ASN A 685 -22.78 -19.52 10.68
C ASN A 685 -22.22 -18.64 9.55
N LEU A 686 -20.90 -18.44 9.51
CA LEU A 686 -20.25 -17.64 8.48
C LEU A 686 -20.03 -18.48 7.24
N THR A 687 -20.64 -18.10 6.12
CA THR A 687 -20.48 -18.78 4.86
C THR A 687 -19.29 -18.25 4.08
N GLN A 688 -18.54 -19.13 3.40
CA GLN A 688 -17.53 -18.74 2.44
C GLN A 688 -18.17 -18.06 1.23
N HIS A 689 -17.42 -17.13 0.64
CA HIS A 689 -17.70 -16.61 -0.69
C HIS A 689 -17.84 -17.78 -1.69
N PRO A 690 -18.95 -17.86 -2.45
CA PRO A 690 -19.26 -19.06 -3.24
C PRO A 690 -18.25 -19.40 -4.35
N GLY A 691 -17.42 -18.44 -4.78
CA GLY A 691 -16.33 -18.68 -5.73
C GLY A 691 -15.13 -19.44 -5.16
N TYR A 692 -15.06 -19.62 -3.84
CA TYR A 692 -13.97 -20.31 -3.13
C TYR A 692 -14.42 -21.56 -2.37
N LYS A 693 -15.53 -22.14 -2.76
CA LYS A 693 -16.03 -23.41 -2.21
C LYS A 693 -15.20 -24.60 -2.65
#